data_f5796c3d718e4bf64dc36fe66c1fd87d
#
_entry.id   f5796c3d718e4bf64dc36fe66c1fd87d
#
_cell.length_a   1.000
_cell.length_b   1.000
_cell.length_c   1.000
_cell.angle_alpha   90.00
_cell.angle_beta   90.00
_cell.angle_gamma   90.00
#
_symmetry.space_group_name_H-M   'P 1'
#
loop_
_entity.id
_entity.type
_entity.pdbx_description
1 polymer ?
#
loop_
_entity_poly.entity_id
_entity_poly.type
_entity_poly.pdbx_seq_one_letter_code
_entity_poly.pdbx_strand_id
1 'polypeptide(L)'
;MSREFPLEKTRNIGIIAHIDAGKTTTTERVLFYTKKIHRMGEVHEGAATMDWMPQEQERGITITSAATTCFWLDHRINIIDTPGHVDFTAEVERSLRVLDGGVVVFDAVAGVEPQSETVWRQANKYNVPRICFVNKMDRTGADFWRTVEMIRERLDAVPVPIQIPVGQESNFKGFIDLIEEQAIIFTDDLGTKSEHTQVPTSMEAEVAQHREALIERVAETDEELIFKYLEGEEITKEELIAALRRATIAGKLVPVLCGAALKNKGVQAMLDAVITYLPSPLDIPAPTGIDPNTDQVVTRQVSDDAPFSGLVFKIVSDPFVGRLAYVRVYSGTLTKGAAIENSTKDRTERIGRLLRMHANHREDIDEIRAGDICAAVGLRNTFTGDTLSDSQSPIILEAITFPQPVIEIAIEPRTRADQDKMAIALNKLAEEDPTFQLRTDVETGQTIIRGMGELHLEVIVDRLFREFKVEANVGRPQVAYRETITREAQAQGKHVRQTGGHGQYGDVWIRVAPNERGKGFEFINAIVGGTVPKEYIRPVENGIRETLENGIIAGYPMIDVKATLYDGSYHEVDSSEMAFKTAGSLAIKEAARKAAPILLEPVMLVEVTTSEEFYGDVIGDLNRRRGTILGMDNRGSMVVVRGHVPLAEMFGYVNDLRSMTSGRANYSMEFAHYDPVPKGIGETIIAKATR
;
A
#
# COMPACT_ATOMS: atom_id res chain seq x y z
N MET A 1 31.78 -9.10 -14.79
CA MET A 1 31.30 -10.47 -15.12
C MET A 1 30.05 -10.35 -15.96
N SER A 2 29.73 -11.31 -16.84
CA SER A 2 28.46 -11.32 -17.56
C SER A 2 27.33 -11.52 -16.57
N ARG A 3 26.18 -10.91 -16.84
CA ARG A 3 24.95 -11.07 -16.04
C ARG A 3 24.48 -12.54 -16.08
N GLU A 4 24.08 -13.09 -14.95
CA GLU A 4 23.58 -14.46 -14.86
C GLU A 4 22.25 -14.63 -15.61
N PHE A 5 21.35 -13.65 -15.44
CA PHE A 5 20.05 -13.57 -16.13
C PHE A 5 19.93 -12.20 -16.82
N PRO A 6 19.62 -12.15 -18.12
CA PRO A 6 19.38 -10.89 -18.82
C PRO A 6 18.12 -10.19 -18.27
N LEU A 7 18.05 -8.87 -18.47
CA LEU A 7 16.92 -8.05 -17.96
C LEU A 7 15.57 -8.50 -18.50
N GLU A 8 15.53 -8.93 -19.77
CA GLU A 8 14.31 -9.45 -20.41
C GLU A 8 13.76 -10.68 -19.71
N LYS A 9 14.63 -11.48 -19.07
CA LYS A 9 14.28 -12.68 -18.32
C LYS A 9 14.13 -12.46 -16.81
N THR A 10 14.07 -11.22 -16.38
CA THR A 10 13.81 -10.86 -14.97
C THR A 10 12.36 -10.43 -14.80
N ARG A 11 11.72 -10.84 -13.72
CA ARG A 11 10.38 -10.42 -13.32
C ARG A 11 10.39 -10.00 -11.85
N ASN A 12 9.84 -8.84 -11.54
CA ASN A 12 9.64 -8.36 -10.17
C ASN A 12 8.15 -8.26 -9.93
N ILE A 13 7.61 -9.24 -9.24
CA ILE A 13 6.17 -9.39 -9.09
C ILE A 13 5.72 -9.33 -7.63
N GLY A 14 4.51 -8.83 -7.42
CA GLY A 14 3.79 -8.96 -6.16
C GLY A 14 2.70 -10.00 -6.25
N ILE A 15 2.51 -10.77 -5.19
CA ILE A 15 1.30 -11.58 -5.02
C ILE A 15 0.35 -10.82 -4.13
N ILE A 16 -0.79 -10.45 -4.69
CA ILE A 16 -1.79 -9.55 -4.12
C ILE A 16 -3.06 -10.34 -3.90
N ALA A 17 -3.67 -10.23 -2.73
CA ALA A 17 -4.92 -10.91 -2.46
C ALA A 17 -5.62 -10.28 -1.26
N HIS A 18 -6.95 -10.45 -1.15
CA HIS A 18 -7.64 -10.23 0.11
C HIS A 18 -7.33 -11.34 1.13
N ILE A 19 -7.73 -11.14 2.37
CA ILE A 19 -7.58 -12.13 3.45
C ILE A 19 -8.28 -13.42 3.03
N ASP A 20 -7.65 -14.55 3.32
CA ASP A 20 -8.15 -15.90 3.00
C ASP A 20 -8.32 -16.25 1.52
N ALA A 21 -7.97 -15.41 0.55
CA ALA A 21 -8.00 -15.80 -0.87
C ALA A 21 -7.01 -16.92 -1.22
N GLY A 22 -6.08 -17.21 -0.33
CA GLY A 22 -5.05 -18.23 -0.51
C GLY A 22 -3.72 -17.69 -1.04
N LYS A 23 -3.40 -16.45 -0.73
CA LYS A 23 -2.14 -15.78 -1.09
C LYS A 23 -0.93 -16.59 -0.64
N THR A 24 -0.76 -16.81 0.67
CA THR A 24 0.37 -17.55 1.25
C THR A 24 0.44 -18.97 0.70
N THR A 25 -0.71 -19.66 0.56
CA THR A 25 -0.77 -20.98 -0.07
C THR A 25 -0.24 -20.96 -1.50
N THR A 26 -0.64 -19.96 -2.30
CA THR A 26 -0.18 -19.80 -3.68
C THR A 26 1.33 -19.56 -3.71
N THR A 27 1.85 -18.67 -2.86
CA THR A 27 3.29 -18.38 -2.75
C THR A 27 4.08 -19.63 -2.34
N GLU A 28 3.62 -20.39 -1.36
CA GLU A 28 4.26 -21.66 -0.95
C GLU A 28 4.32 -22.67 -2.11
N ARG A 29 3.27 -22.78 -2.92
CA ARG A 29 3.25 -23.65 -4.11
C ARG A 29 4.21 -23.17 -5.19
N VAL A 30 4.32 -21.85 -5.39
CA VAL A 30 5.33 -21.25 -6.29
C VAL A 30 6.73 -21.64 -5.83
N LEU A 31 7.05 -21.49 -4.55
CA LEU A 31 8.36 -21.84 -4.00
C LEU A 31 8.66 -23.34 -4.12
N PHE A 32 7.66 -24.18 -3.96
CA PHE A 32 7.80 -25.62 -4.13
C PHE A 32 8.09 -26.00 -5.59
N TYR A 33 7.30 -25.53 -6.55
CA TYR A 33 7.51 -25.84 -7.98
C TYR A 33 8.80 -25.27 -8.53
N THR A 34 9.26 -24.16 -8.01
CA THR A 34 10.57 -23.57 -8.35
C THR A 34 11.74 -24.19 -7.58
N LYS A 35 11.48 -25.26 -6.80
CA LYS A 35 12.47 -26.02 -6.01
C LYS A 35 13.24 -25.19 -4.98
N LYS A 36 12.66 -24.10 -4.51
CA LYS A 36 13.22 -23.28 -3.42
C LYS A 36 12.97 -23.90 -2.05
N ILE A 37 11.87 -24.63 -1.91
CA ILE A 37 11.55 -25.42 -0.73
C ILE A 37 11.37 -26.87 -1.13
N HIS A 38 11.74 -27.79 -0.24
CA HIS A 38 11.64 -29.24 -0.49
C HIS A 38 10.31 -29.83 0.03
N ARG A 39 9.63 -29.13 0.92
CA ARG A 39 8.35 -29.54 1.51
C ARG A 39 7.42 -28.33 1.55
N MET A 40 6.17 -28.54 1.18
CA MET A 40 5.13 -27.53 1.27
C MET A 40 4.78 -27.25 2.74
N GLY A 41 4.80 -25.97 3.13
CA GLY A 41 4.25 -25.51 4.40
C GLY A 41 2.76 -25.24 4.27
N GLU A 42 1.99 -25.68 5.27
CA GLU A 42 0.56 -25.35 5.35
C GLU A 42 0.34 -24.17 6.29
N VAL A 43 -0.45 -23.20 5.85
CA VAL A 43 -0.74 -21.97 6.62
C VAL A 43 -1.42 -22.31 7.95
N HIS A 44 -2.36 -23.24 7.95
CA HIS A 44 -3.09 -23.67 9.15
C HIS A 44 -2.21 -24.39 10.18
N GLU A 45 -1.06 -24.88 9.76
CA GLU A 45 -0.08 -25.54 10.65
C GLU A 45 1.02 -24.58 11.11
N GLY A 46 0.99 -23.30 10.67
CA GLY A 46 2.03 -22.30 10.95
C GLY A 46 3.38 -22.65 10.33
N ALA A 47 3.40 -23.46 9.25
CA ALA A 47 4.60 -23.99 8.63
C ALA A 47 4.98 -23.25 7.32
N ALA A 48 4.27 -22.17 6.97
CA ALA A 48 4.52 -21.41 5.75
C ALA A 48 5.87 -20.65 5.84
N THR A 49 6.66 -20.77 4.79
CA THR A 49 8.03 -20.21 4.74
C THR A 49 8.05 -18.69 4.68
N MET A 50 7.05 -18.09 4.03
CA MET A 50 6.97 -16.63 3.85
C MET A 50 6.40 -15.94 5.09
N ASP A 51 5.50 -16.58 5.84
CA ASP A 51 4.97 -16.07 7.10
C ASP A 51 5.94 -16.47 8.23
N TRP A 52 7.02 -15.73 8.38
CA TRP A 52 8.11 -16.07 9.30
C TRP A 52 7.93 -15.51 10.71
N MET A 53 7.06 -14.51 10.87
CA MET A 53 6.78 -13.95 12.19
C MET A 53 5.82 -14.85 12.98
N PRO A 54 6.06 -15.05 14.29
CA PRO A 54 5.12 -15.82 15.13
C PRO A 54 3.68 -15.31 15.06
N GLN A 55 3.50 -13.98 14.95
CA GLN A 55 2.18 -13.36 14.84
C GLN A 55 1.47 -13.71 13.52
N GLU A 56 2.21 -13.81 12.41
CA GLU A 56 1.69 -14.24 11.11
C GLU A 56 1.22 -15.69 11.19
N GLN A 57 2.04 -16.56 11.77
CA GLN A 57 1.75 -17.98 11.92
C GLN A 57 0.55 -18.23 12.85
N GLU A 58 0.48 -17.54 13.99
CA GLU A 58 -0.61 -17.68 14.95
C GLU A 58 -1.95 -17.16 14.41
N ARG A 59 -1.93 -16.10 13.60
CA ARG A 59 -3.13 -15.45 13.07
C ARG A 59 -3.50 -15.93 11.66
N GLY A 60 -2.60 -16.61 10.95
CA GLY A 60 -2.78 -17.08 9.58
C GLY A 60 -2.86 -15.92 8.55
N ILE A 61 -2.27 -14.76 8.85
CA ILE A 61 -2.28 -13.58 7.99
C ILE A 61 -0.86 -13.07 7.78
N THR A 62 -0.54 -12.59 6.59
CA THR A 62 0.72 -11.90 6.32
C THR A 62 0.65 -10.47 6.87
N ILE A 63 1.62 -10.11 7.70
CA ILE A 63 1.74 -8.79 8.34
C ILE A 63 2.80 -7.95 7.64
N THR A 64 3.97 -8.54 7.38
CA THR A 64 5.09 -7.87 6.73
C THR A 64 5.36 -8.44 5.35
N SER A 65 5.66 -7.57 4.39
CA SER A 65 6.07 -8.04 3.07
C SER A 65 7.40 -8.78 3.16
N ALA A 66 7.46 -9.98 2.57
CA ALA A 66 8.68 -10.76 2.44
C ALA A 66 9.12 -10.79 0.97
N ALA A 67 10.44 -10.69 0.74
CA ALA A 67 11.00 -10.78 -0.60
C ALA A 67 11.72 -12.12 -0.78
N THR A 68 11.48 -12.78 -1.90
CA THR A 68 12.18 -14.01 -2.26
C THR A 68 12.48 -14.05 -3.74
N THR A 69 13.53 -14.79 -4.12
CA THR A 69 13.91 -14.99 -5.51
C THR A 69 13.77 -16.45 -5.89
N CYS A 70 13.09 -16.74 -6.98
CA CYS A 70 12.96 -18.08 -7.53
C CYS A 70 13.26 -18.08 -9.04
N PHE A 71 13.31 -19.27 -9.64
CA PHE A 71 13.66 -19.47 -11.05
C PHE A 71 12.62 -20.35 -11.71
N TRP A 72 12.17 -19.93 -12.90
CA TRP A 72 11.21 -20.68 -13.69
C TRP A 72 11.49 -20.52 -15.18
N LEU A 73 11.62 -21.61 -15.92
CA LEU A 73 11.91 -21.64 -17.38
C LEU A 73 12.94 -20.58 -17.82
N ASP A 74 14.15 -20.66 -17.25
CA ASP A 74 15.25 -19.72 -17.49
C ASP A 74 14.97 -18.25 -17.16
N HIS A 75 13.92 -17.98 -16.40
CA HIS A 75 13.61 -16.64 -15.88
C HIS A 75 13.91 -16.57 -14.38
N ARG A 76 14.34 -15.39 -13.97
CA ARG A 76 14.47 -15.02 -12.59
C ARG A 76 13.23 -14.26 -12.16
N ILE A 77 12.58 -14.72 -11.10
CA ILE A 77 11.38 -14.11 -10.56
C ILE A 77 11.66 -13.67 -9.13
N ASN A 78 11.66 -12.37 -8.88
CA ASN A 78 11.66 -11.78 -7.55
C ASN A 78 10.21 -11.58 -7.14
N ILE A 79 9.81 -12.21 -6.05
CA ILE A 79 8.46 -12.17 -5.52
C ILE A 79 8.47 -11.34 -4.24
N ILE A 80 7.59 -10.36 -4.17
CA ILE A 80 7.28 -9.62 -2.95
C ILE A 80 5.89 -10.05 -2.51
N ASP A 81 5.82 -10.77 -1.39
CA ASP A 81 4.56 -11.15 -0.77
C ASP A 81 3.98 -9.96 -0.02
N THR A 82 2.79 -9.50 -0.42
CA THR A 82 2.17 -8.28 0.14
C THR A 82 1.09 -8.64 1.15
N PRO A 83 0.98 -7.93 2.29
CA PRO A 83 -0.14 -8.12 3.21
C PRO A 83 -1.49 -7.89 2.53
N GLY A 84 -2.50 -8.65 2.95
CA GLY A 84 -3.88 -8.48 2.46
C GLY A 84 -4.76 -7.64 3.38
N HIS A 85 -4.27 -7.25 4.57
CA HIS A 85 -5.07 -6.54 5.57
C HIS A 85 -4.87 -5.03 5.46
N VAL A 86 -5.97 -4.27 5.55
CA VAL A 86 -5.98 -2.81 5.42
C VAL A 86 -5.14 -2.07 6.47
N ASP A 87 -4.97 -2.64 7.65
CA ASP A 87 -4.12 -2.05 8.70
C ASP A 87 -2.63 -2.00 8.32
N PHE A 88 -2.23 -2.78 7.30
CA PHE A 88 -0.86 -2.83 6.78
C PHE A 88 -0.71 -2.15 5.42
N THR A 89 -1.49 -1.11 5.18
CA THR A 89 -1.50 -0.34 3.92
C THR A 89 -0.11 0.17 3.52
N ALA A 90 0.73 0.55 4.49
CA ALA A 90 2.11 0.97 4.22
C ALA A 90 2.96 -0.13 3.56
N GLU A 91 2.80 -1.38 4.00
CA GLU A 91 3.48 -2.53 3.41
C GLU A 91 3.04 -2.74 1.95
N VAL A 92 1.74 -2.55 1.67
CA VAL A 92 1.19 -2.63 0.32
C VAL A 92 1.73 -1.52 -0.57
N GLU A 93 1.66 -0.26 -0.12
CA GLU A 93 2.14 0.92 -0.86
C GLU A 93 3.62 0.80 -1.24
N ARG A 94 4.48 0.44 -0.27
CA ARG A 94 5.91 0.29 -0.54
C ARG A 94 6.25 -0.87 -1.45
N SER A 95 5.48 -1.96 -1.37
CA SER A 95 5.65 -3.10 -2.26
C SER A 95 5.24 -2.75 -3.68
N LEU A 96 4.05 -2.18 -3.88
CA LEU A 96 3.54 -1.79 -5.20
C LEU A 96 4.45 -0.79 -5.93
N ARG A 97 5.13 0.10 -5.19
CA ARG A 97 6.04 1.09 -5.79
C ARG A 97 7.26 0.48 -6.49
N VAL A 98 7.66 -0.71 -6.09
CA VAL A 98 8.88 -1.35 -6.60
C VAL A 98 8.63 -2.57 -7.47
N LEU A 99 7.36 -2.93 -7.67
CA LEU A 99 6.95 -4.03 -8.53
C LEU A 99 6.87 -3.58 -10.00
N ASP A 100 7.20 -4.50 -10.89
CA ASP A 100 7.01 -4.33 -12.33
C ASP A 100 5.67 -4.94 -12.77
N GLY A 101 5.16 -5.95 -12.05
CA GLY A 101 3.86 -6.59 -12.32
C GLY A 101 3.26 -7.25 -11.08
N GLY A 102 2.03 -7.69 -11.17
CA GLY A 102 1.32 -8.32 -10.06
C GLY A 102 0.48 -9.53 -10.46
N VAL A 103 0.38 -10.47 -9.54
CA VAL A 103 -0.58 -11.58 -9.59
C VAL A 103 -1.65 -11.32 -8.54
N VAL A 104 -2.88 -11.09 -8.96
CA VAL A 104 -4.00 -10.87 -8.05
C VAL A 104 -4.77 -12.18 -7.88
N VAL A 105 -4.80 -12.68 -6.65
CA VAL A 105 -5.47 -13.92 -6.31
C VAL A 105 -6.85 -13.63 -5.77
N PHE A 106 -7.88 -14.16 -6.43
CA PHE A 106 -9.27 -14.07 -6.02
C PHE A 106 -9.77 -15.42 -5.51
N ASP A 107 -10.69 -15.40 -4.56
CA ASP A 107 -11.42 -16.59 -4.12
C ASP A 107 -12.60 -16.83 -5.06
N ALA A 108 -12.70 -18.00 -5.68
CA ALA A 108 -13.81 -18.36 -6.58
C ALA A 108 -15.18 -18.34 -5.89
N VAL A 109 -15.23 -18.46 -4.55
CA VAL A 109 -16.47 -18.40 -3.76
C VAL A 109 -16.82 -16.98 -3.35
N ALA A 110 -15.86 -16.20 -2.85
CA ALA A 110 -16.10 -14.83 -2.40
C ALA A 110 -16.08 -13.82 -3.57
N GLY A 111 -15.29 -14.08 -4.61
CA GLY A 111 -15.09 -13.17 -5.72
C GLY A 111 -14.26 -11.95 -5.36
N VAL A 112 -14.70 -10.77 -5.78
CA VAL A 112 -14.05 -9.48 -5.47
C VAL A 112 -14.59 -8.95 -4.15
N GLU A 113 -13.70 -8.78 -3.18
CA GLU A 113 -13.99 -8.20 -1.85
C GLU A 113 -13.51 -6.75 -1.77
N PRO A 114 -13.98 -5.94 -0.80
CA PRO A 114 -13.57 -4.54 -0.64
C PRO A 114 -12.07 -4.35 -0.49
N GLN A 115 -11.41 -5.29 0.18
CA GLN A 115 -9.94 -5.28 0.29
C GLN A 115 -9.27 -5.45 -1.08
N SER A 116 -9.84 -6.32 -1.94
CA SER A 116 -9.38 -6.46 -3.33
C SER A 116 -9.51 -5.16 -4.11
N GLU A 117 -10.63 -4.44 -3.94
CA GLU A 117 -10.87 -3.13 -4.58
C GLU A 117 -9.85 -2.09 -4.12
N THR A 118 -9.53 -2.08 -2.82
CA THR A 118 -8.56 -1.13 -2.24
C THR A 118 -7.17 -1.36 -2.80
N VAL A 119 -6.68 -2.60 -2.78
CA VAL A 119 -5.34 -2.92 -3.31
C VAL A 119 -5.29 -2.76 -4.83
N TRP A 120 -6.40 -3.02 -5.53
CA TRP A 120 -6.52 -2.78 -6.96
C TRP A 120 -6.38 -1.30 -7.30
N ARG A 121 -7.05 -0.41 -6.56
CA ARG A 121 -6.89 1.05 -6.72
C ARG A 121 -5.47 1.53 -6.42
N GLN A 122 -4.83 0.97 -5.41
CA GLN A 122 -3.42 1.27 -5.11
C GLN A 122 -2.50 0.82 -6.26
N ALA A 123 -2.73 -0.38 -6.82
CA ALA A 123 -1.98 -0.85 -7.98
C ALA A 123 -2.22 0.01 -9.24
N ASN A 124 -3.44 0.56 -9.43
CA ASN A 124 -3.74 1.54 -10.48
C ASN A 124 -2.93 2.83 -10.30
N LYS A 125 -2.79 3.32 -9.08
CA LYS A 125 -1.99 4.52 -8.75
C LYS A 125 -0.54 4.39 -9.25
N TYR A 126 0.03 3.19 -9.18
CA TYR A 126 1.40 2.90 -9.62
C TYR A 126 1.49 2.30 -11.02
N ASN A 127 0.37 2.23 -11.74
CA ASN A 127 0.28 1.63 -13.09
C ASN A 127 0.89 0.20 -13.17
N VAL A 128 0.69 -0.60 -12.13
CA VAL A 128 1.23 -1.97 -12.08
C VAL A 128 0.41 -2.90 -12.97
N PRO A 129 0.98 -3.48 -14.05
CA PRO A 129 0.33 -4.49 -14.88
C PRO A 129 0.00 -5.76 -14.07
N ARG A 130 -1.13 -6.40 -14.36
CA ARG A 130 -1.62 -7.51 -13.55
C ARG A 130 -2.18 -8.65 -14.37
N ILE A 131 -2.05 -9.85 -13.78
CA ILE A 131 -2.82 -11.04 -14.15
C ILE A 131 -3.68 -11.45 -12.96
N CYS A 132 -4.82 -12.07 -13.21
CA CYS A 132 -5.72 -12.55 -12.17
C CYS A 132 -5.68 -14.08 -12.09
N PHE A 133 -5.65 -14.61 -10.86
CA PHE A 133 -5.71 -16.04 -10.59
C PHE A 133 -6.93 -16.33 -9.69
N VAL A 134 -7.97 -16.92 -10.28
CA VAL A 134 -9.18 -17.33 -9.57
C VAL A 134 -8.90 -18.66 -8.89
N ASN A 135 -8.64 -18.57 -7.59
CA ASN A 135 -8.22 -19.68 -6.73
C ASN A 135 -9.42 -20.35 -6.05
N LYS A 136 -9.18 -21.51 -5.44
CA LYS A 136 -10.17 -22.30 -4.70
C LYS A 136 -11.34 -22.80 -5.55
N MET A 137 -11.07 -23.12 -6.81
CA MET A 137 -12.07 -23.72 -7.71
C MET A 137 -12.62 -25.07 -7.23
N ASP A 138 -11.96 -25.69 -6.26
CA ASP A 138 -12.31 -26.96 -5.62
C ASP A 138 -13.31 -26.81 -4.46
N ARG A 139 -13.65 -25.58 -4.05
CA ARG A 139 -14.58 -25.31 -2.95
C ARG A 139 -16.04 -25.30 -3.39
N THR A 140 -16.93 -25.71 -2.49
CA THR A 140 -18.38 -25.61 -2.71
C THR A 140 -18.79 -24.14 -2.88
N GLY A 141 -19.56 -23.85 -3.91
CA GLY A 141 -19.98 -22.50 -4.29
C GLY A 141 -18.96 -21.75 -5.15
N ALA A 142 -17.88 -22.40 -5.61
CA ALA A 142 -16.91 -21.81 -6.52
C ALA A 142 -17.55 -21.53 -7.89
N ASP A 143 -17.42 -20.28 -8.35
CA ASP A 143 -17.95 -19.83 -9.65
C ASP A 143 -16.93 -18.89 -10.34
N PHE A 144 -16.30 -19.42 -11.39
CA PHE A 144 -15.30 -18.71 -12.17
C PHE A 144 -15.90 -17.51 -12.91
N TRP A 145 -17.02 -17.73 -13.62
CA TRP A 145 -17.60 -16.70 -14.45
C TRP A 145 -18.19 -15.54 -13.65
N ARG A 146 -18.79 -15.82 -12.52
CA ARG A 146 -19.23 -14.80 -11.55
C ARG A 146 -18.05 -13.96 -11.09
N THR A 147 -16.91 -14.58 -10.77
CA THR A 147 -15.71 -13.86 -10.33
C THR A 147 -15.16 -12.98 -11.46
N VAL A 148 -15.13 -13.46 -12.70
CA VAL A 148 -14.72 -12.67 -13.88
C VAL A 148 -15.65 -11.46 -14.07
N GLU A 149 -16.95 -11.63 -13.92
CA GLU A 149 -17.90 -10.51 -14.02
C GLU A 149 -17.72 -9.50 -12.88
N MET A 150 -17.50 -9.96 -11.65
CA MET A 150 -17.19 -9.07 -10.52
C MET A 150 -15.90 -8.26 -10.75
N ILE A 151 -14.88 -8.85 -11.38
CA ILE A 151 -13.63 -8.12 -11.75
C ILE A 151 -13.98 -6.99 -12.74
N ARG A 152 -14.86 -7.24 -13.72
CA ARG A 152 -15.31 -6.23 -14.69
C ARG A 152 -16.08 -5.10 -14.00
N GLU A 153 -17.11 -5.46 -13.22
CA GLU A 153 -18.05 -4.49 -12.66
C GLU A 153 -17.47 -3.68 -11.50
N ARG A 154 -16.67 -4.31 -10.61
CA ARG A 154 -16.22 -3.67 -9.38
C ARG A 154 -14.84 -3.03 -9.48
N LEU A 155 -13.99 -3.54 -10.38
CA LEU A 155 -12.60 -3.08 -10.50
C LEU A 155 -12.38 -2.18 -11.72
N ASP A 156 -13.43 -1.93 -12.51
CA ASP A 156 -13.36 -1.18 -13.77
C ASP A 156 -12.24 -1.71 -14.68
N ALA A 157 -12.13 -3.03 -14.77
CA ALA A 157 -11.11 -3.73 -15.53
C ALA A 157 -11.70 -4.45 -16.72
N VAL A 158 -10.87 -4.77 -17.69
CA VAL A 158 -11.25 -5.63 -18.83
C VAL A 158 -10.63 -7.02 -18.65
N PRO A 159 -11.28 -7.92 -17.88
CA PRO A 159 -10.79 -9.28 -17.70
C PRO A 159 -10.90 -10.07 -18.98
N VAL A 160 -9.84 -10.79 -19.32
CA VAL A 160 -9.78 -11.68 -20.47
C VAL A 160 -9.41 -13.08 -19.99
N PRO A 161 -10.37 -13.99 -19.85
CA PRO A 161 -10.11 -15.38 -19.53
C PRO A 161 -9.21 -16.01 -20.59
N ILE A 162 -8.08 -16.54 -20.17
CA ILE A 162 -7.18 -17.33 -21.03
C ILE A 162 -7.29 -18.82 -20.74
N GLN A 163 -8.08 -19.18 -19.73
CA GLN A 163 -8.38 -20.54 -19.32
C GLN A 163 -9.85 -20.71 -18.99
N ILE A 164 -10.39 -21.88 -19.23
CA ILE A 164 -11.74 -22.31 -18.83
C ILE A 164 -11.60 -23.49 -17.86
N PRO A 165 -12.25 -23.46 -16.68
CA PRO A 165 -12.19 -24.57 -15.73
C PRO A 165 -12.86 -25.84 -16.28
N VAL A 166 -12.24 -27.01 -16.05
CA VAL A 166 -12.82 -28.32 -16.34
C VAL A 166 -13.37 -28.90 -15.04
N GLY A 167 -14.70 -28.89 -14.94
CA GLY A 167 -15.42 -29.23 -13.72
C GLY A 167 -15.47 -28.08 -12.71
N GLN A 168 -16.28 -28.24 -11.68
CA GLN A 168 -16.50 -27.25 -10.63
C GLN A 168 -16.46 -27.95 -9.26
N GLU A 169 -16.13 -27.22 -8.22
CA GLU A 169 -16.10 -27.69 -6.83
C GLU A 169 -15.26 -28.96 -6.68
N SER A 170 -15.79 -29.98 -6.01
CA SER A 170 -15.08 -31.26 -5.82
C SER A 170 -14.74 -31.97 -7.15
N ASN A 171 -15.37 -31.61 -8.24
CA ASN A 171 -15.13 -32.15 -9.58
C ASN A 171 -14.13 -31.32 -10.40
N PHE A 172 -13.54 -30.28 -9.83
CA PHE A 172 -12.52 -29.50 -10.52
C PHE A 172 -11.28 -30.35 -10.80
N LYS A 173 -11.05 -30.67 -12.08
CA LYS A 173 -9.96 -31.56 -12.53
C LYS A 173 -8.80 -30.84 -13.18
N GLY A 174 -9.04 -29.64 -13.69
CA GLY A 174 -8.03 -28.88 -14.44
C GLY A 174 -8.68 -27.74 -15.21
N PHE A 175 -8.08 -27.37 -16.31
CA PHE A 175 -8.56 -26.26 -17.15
C PHE A 175 -8.25 -26.53 -18.63
N ILE A 176 -8.93 -25.80 -19.49
CA ILE A 176 -8.63 -25.73 -20.92
C ILE A 176 -7.89 -24.41 -21.17
N ASP A 177 -6.73 -24.49 -21.78
CA ASP A 177 -6.00 -23.32 -22.26
C ASP A 177 -6.60 -22.87 -23.60
N LEU A 178 -7.10 -21.62 -23.63
CA LEU A 178 -7.76 -21.06 -24.81
C LEU A 178 -6.76 -20.66 -25.92
N ILE A 179 -5.50 -20.50 -25.60
CA ILE A 179 -4.46 -20.13 -26.57
C ILE A 179 -3.88 -21.38 -27.22
N GLU A 180 -3.60 -22.40 -26.40
CA GLU A 180 -3.08 -23.70 -26.85
C GLU A 180 -4.19 -24.62 -27.39
N GLU A 181 -5.45 -24.36 -27.08
CA GLU A 181 -6.61 -25.21 -27.37
C GLU A 181 -6.44 -26.64 -26.85
N GLN A 182 -5.91 -26.77 -25.65
CA GLN A 182 -5.66 -28.05 -25.01
C GLN A 182 -6.25 -28.09 -23.61
N ALA A 183 -6.75 -29.26 -23.23
CA ALA A 183 -7.18 -29.50 -21.86
C ALA A 183 -5.99 -30.03 -21.02
N ILE A 184 -5.76 -29.39 -19.88
CA ILE A 184 -4.74 -29.77 -18.91
C ILE A 184 -5.44 -30.36 -17.70
N ILE A 185 -5.34 -31.67 -17.53
CA ILE A 185 -6.02 -32.44 -16.47
C ILE A 185 -5.00 -32.95 -15.48
N PHE A 186 -5.17 -32.62 -14.21
CA PHE A 186 -4.31 -33.10 -13.13
C PHE A 186 -4.71 -34.52 -12.72
N THR A 187 -3.76 -35.44 -12.71
CA THR A 187 -4.00 -36.89 -12.49
C THR A 187 -3.58 -37.36 -11.12
N ASP A 188 -2.82 -36.53 -10.38
CA ASP A 188 -2.39 -36.84 -9.00
C ASP A 188 -2.87 -35.78 -7.99
N ASP A 189 -2.97 -36.19 -6.73
CA ASP A 189 -3.40 -35.31 -5.63
C ASP A 189 -2.37 -34.21 -5.31
N LEU A 190 -1.12 -34.40 -5.72
CA LEU A 190 -0.06 -33.41 -5.53
C LEU A 190 0.01 -32.38 -6.66
N GLY A 191 -0.81 -32.51 -7.72
CA GLY A 191 -0.82 -31.60 -8.86
C GLY A 191 0.53 -31.56 -9.62
N THR A 192 1.37 -32.59 -9.43
CA THR A 192 2.69 -32.67 -10.07
C THR A 192 2.63 -33.32 -11.44
N LYS A 193 1.59 -34.08 -11.71
CA LYS A 193 1.36 -34.78 -12.96
C LYS A 193 0.10 -34.23 -13.61
N SER A 194 0.27 -33.73 -14.82
CA SER A 194 -0.83 -33.31 -15.68
C SER A 194 -0.76 -34.04 -17.01
N GLU A 195 -1.89 -34.33 -17.56
CA GLU A 195 -2.06 -34.85 -18.90
C GLU A 195 -2.58 -33.73 -19.81
N HIS A 196 -1.90 -33.57 -20.95
CA HIS A 196 -2.34 -32.68 -22.01
C HIS A 196 -3.19 -33.49 -22.98
N THR A 197 -4.47 -33.17 -23.06
CA THR A 197 -5.43 -33.88 -23.87
C THR A 197 -6.14 -32.92 -24.81
N GLN A 198 -6.83 -33.48 -25.82
CA GLN A 198 -7.73 -32.68 -26.65
C GLN A 198 -8.88 -32.13 -25.82
N VAL A 199 -9.45 -31.04 -26.28
CA VAL A 199 -10.64 -30.46 -25.68
C VAL A 199 -11.76 -31.52 -25.64
N PRO A 200 -12.41 -31.75 -24.48
CA PRO A 200 -13.54 -32.66 -24.41
C PRO A 200 -14.64 -32.22 -25.36
N THR A 201 -15.23 -33.15 -26.12
CA THR A 201 -16.29 -32.85 -27.10
C THR A 201 -17.49 -32.12 -26.50
N SER A 202 -17.77 -32.34 -25.21
CA SER A 202 -18.84 -31.63 -24.50
C SER A 202 -18.55 -30.14 -24.25
N MET A 203 -17.28 -29.70 -24.37
CA MET A 203 -16.85 -28.32 -24.12
C MET A 203 -16.38 -27.60 -25.40
N GLU A 204 -16.33 -28.28 -26.55
CA GLU A 204 -15.80 -27.68 -27.80
C GLU A 204 -16.54 -26.38 -28.18
N ALA A 205 -17.88 -26.36 -28.04
CA ALA A 205 -18.67 -25.17 -28.36
C ALA A 205 -18.39 -24.00 -27.39
N GLU A 206 -18.27 -24.29 -26.11
CA GLU A 206 -17.95 -23.30 -25.10
C GLU A 206 -16.52 -22.74 -25.31
N VAL A 207 -15.56 -23.61 -25.58
CA VAL A 207 -14.17 -23.24 -25.87
C VAL A 207 -14.09 -22.36 -27.12
N ALA A 208 -14.78 -22.74 -28.22
CA ALA A 208 -14.81 -21.95 -29.45
C ALA A 208 -15.38 -20.54 -29.20
N GLN A 209 -16.48 -20.44 -28.45
CA GLN A 209 -17.08 -19.15 -28.11
C GLN A 209 -16.15 -18.25 -27.31
N HIS A 210 -15.53 -18.78 -26.25
CA HIS A 210 -14.65 -18.00 -25.38
C HIS A 210 -13.31 -17.68 -26.04
N ARG A 211 -12.82 -18.56 -26.91
CA ARG A 211 -11.65 -18.27 -27.73
C ARG A 211 -11.90 -17.13 -28.71
N GLU A 212 -13.04 -17.14 -29.39
CA GLU A 212 -13.42 -16.06 -30.28
C GLU A 212 -13.50 -14.71 -29.54
N ALA A 213 -14.15 -14.71 -28.38
CA ALA A 213 -14.22 -13.53 -27.52
C ALA A 213 -12.82 -13.06 -27.03
N LEU A 214 -11.89 -13.98 -26.74
CA LEU A 214 -10.51 -13.68 -26.41
C LEU A 214 -9.82 -12.99 -27.59
N ILE A 215 -9.91 -13.56 -28.80
CA ILE A 215 -9.28 -13.02 -30.02
C ILE A 215 -9.83 -11.63 -30.34
N GLU A 216 -11.15 -11.45 -30.31
CA GLU A 216 -11.81 -10.16 -30.52
C GLU A 216 -11.29 -9.10 -29.55
N ARG A 217 -11.28 -9.40 -28.26
CA ARG A 217 -10.80 -8.47 -27.22
C ARG A 217 -9.31 -8.09 -27.36
N VAL A 218 -8.48 -9.04 -27.73
CA VAL A 218 -7.07 -8.76 -27.97
C VAL A 218 -6.89 -7.95 -29.25
N ALA A 219 -7.60 -8.30 -30.33
CA ALA A 219 -7.53 -7.58 -31.60
C ALA A 219 -7.97 -6.11 -31.46
N GLU A 220 -8.99 -5.81 -30.66
CA GLU A 220 -9.43 -4.43 -30.37
C GLU A 220 -8.31 -3.53 -29.79
N THR A 221 -7.26 -4.09 -29.24
CA THR A 221 -6.13 -3.34 -28.64
C THR A 221 -4.95 -3.10 -29.57
N ASP A 222 -4.96 -3.72 -30.76
CA ASP A 222 -3.84 -3.73 -31.71
C ASP A 222 -4.32 -3.44 -33.13
N GLU A 223 -3.79 -2.37 -33.77
CA GLU A 223 -4.24 -1.92 -35.08
C GLU A 223 -4.04 -2.94 -36.22
N GLU A 224 -2.97 -3.74 -36.16
CA GLU A 224 -2.71 -4.77 -37.18
C GLU A 224 -3.67 -5.97 -37.00
N LEU A 225 -3.88 -6.40 -35.75
CA LEU A 225 -4.73 -7.53 -35.46
C LEU A 225 -6.22 -7.25 -35.69
N ILE A 226 -6.68 -6.02 -35.45
CA ILE A 226 -8.10 -5.67 -35.72
C ILE A 226 -8.38 -5.74 -37.22
N PHE A 227 -7.48 -5.34 -38.10
CA PHE A 227 -7.63 -5.48 -39.54
C PHE A 227 -7.68 -6.96 -39.96
N LYS A 228 -6.74 -7.79 -39.48
CA LYS A 228 -6.76 -9.24 -39.73
C LYS A 228 -8.06 -9.89 -39.28
N TYR A 229 -8.53 -9.55 -38.09
CA TYR A 229 -9.78 -10.08 -37.53
C TYR A 229 -10.99 -9.71 -38.39
N LEU A 230 -11.09 -8.44 -38.83
CA LEU A 230 -12.20 -7.95 -39.66
C LEU A 230 -12.19 -8.53 -41.10
N GLU A 231 -10.99 -8.83 -41.64
CA GLU A 231 -10.82 -9.44 -42.95
C GLU A 231 -11.00 -10.99 -42.91
N GLY A 232 -11.11 -11.56 -41.69
CA GLY A 232 -11.23 -12.99 -41.49
C GLY A 232 -9.89 -13.75 -41.73
N GLU A 233 -8.77 -13.05 -41.62
CA GLU A 233 -7.48 -13.69 -41.69
C GLU A 233 -7.14 -14.40 -40.37
N GLU A 234 -6.36 -15.47 -40.47
CA GLU A 234 -5.91 -16.22 -39.28
C GLU A 234 -4.92 -15.39 -38.45
N ILE A 235 -5.23 -15.22 -37.17
CA ILE A 235 -4.32 -14.65 -36.17
C ILE A 235 -3.54 -15.80 -35.54
N THR A 236 -2.22 -15.78 -35.72
CA THR A 236 -1.37 -16.83 -35.16
C THR A 236 -1.29 -16.76 -33.63
N LYS A 237 -0.94 -17.88 -33.02
CA LYS A 237 -0.77 -17.95 -31.56
C LYS A 237 0.30 -16.95 -31.06
N GLU A 238 1.41 -16.83 -31.78
CA GLU A 238 2.51 -15.93 -31.44
C GLU A 238 2.07 -14.45 -31.49
N GLU A 239 1.27 -14.08 -32.49
CA GLU A 239 0.69 -12.74 -32.61
C GLU A 239 -0.28 -12.45 -31.46
N LEU A 240 -1.16 -13.42 -31.14
CA LEU A 240 -2.13 -13.32 -30.05
C LEU A 240 -1.42 -13.13 -28.69
N ILE A 241 -0.40 -13.94 -28.40
CA ILE A 241 0.40 -13.85 -27.17
C ILE A 241 1.09 -12.48 -27.08
N ALA A 242 1.73 -12.05 -28.18
CA ALA A 242 2.48 -10.79 -28.20
C ALA A 242 1.55 -9.59 -28.00
N ALA A 243 0.37 -9.59 -28.62
CA ALA A 243 -0.63 -8.52 -28.48
C ALA A 243 -1.24 -8.52 -27.07
N LEU A 244 -1.61 -9.68 -26.53
CA LEU A 244 -2.12 -9.80 -25.17
C LEU A 244 -1.09 -9.32 -24.14
N ARG A 245 0.21 -9.65 -24.34
CA ARG A 245 1.28 -9.13 -23.49
C ARG A 245 1.36 -7.60 -23.55
N ARG A 246 1.37 -7.00 -24.76
CA ARG A 246 1.38 -5.54 -24.91
C ARG A 246 0.18 -4.88 -24.23
N ALA A 247 -1.00 -5.43 -24.42
CA ALA A 247 -2.23 -4.94 -23.81
C ALA A 247 -2.23 -5.06 -22.28
N THR A 248 -1.66 -6.14 -21.75
CA THR A 248 -1.51 -6.36 -20.30
C THR A 248 -0.53 -5.36 -19.69
N ILE A 249 0.63 -5.15 -20.32
CA ILE A 249 1.63 -4.18 -19.87
C ILE A 249 1.07 -2.75 -19.92
N ALA A 250 0.26 -2.44 -20.93
CA ALA A 250 -0.40 -1.14 -21.05
C ALA A 250 -1.61 -0.98 -20.11
N GLY A 251 -1.95 -2.00 -19.31
CA GLY A 251 -3.10 -1.98 -18.40
C GLY A 251 -4.47 -1.98 -19.07
N LYS A 252 -4.54 -2.29 -20.38
CA LYS A 252 -5.79 -2.33 -21.16
C LYS A 252 -6.58 -3.61 -20.95
N LEU A 253 -5.88 -4.74 -20.85
CA LEU A 253 -6.44 -6.06 -20.63
C LEU A 253 -5.83 -6.73 -19.42
N VAL A 254 -6.60 -7.60 -18.77
CA VAL A 254 -6.14 -8.36 -17.60
C VAL A 254 -6.39 -9.85 -17.85
N PRO A 255 -5.35 -10.65 -18.13
CA PRO A 255 -5.47 -12.10 -18.28
C PRO A 255 -6.00 -12.75 -17.00
N VAL A 256 -6.98 -13.66 -17.13
CA VAL A 256 -7.59 -14.38 -16.01
C VAL A 256 -7.34 -15.87 -16.16
N LEU A 257 -6.80 -16.46 -15.10
CA LEU A 257 -6.51 -17.88 -14.95
C LEU A 257 -7.36 -18.47 -13.82
N CYS A 258 -7.45 -19.80 -13.78
CA CYS A 258 -8.15 -20.50 -12.71
C CYS A 258 -7.31 -21.62 -12.09
N GLY A 259 -7.59 -21.95 -10.83
CA GLY A 259 -6.90 -23.02 -10.14
C GLY A 259 -7.40 -23.30 -8.72
N ALA A 260 -6.70 -24.23 -8.08
CA ALA A 260 -6.90 -24.62 -6.69
C ALA A 260 -5.53 -24.83 -6.03
N ALA A 261 -4.93 -23.76 -5.54
CA ALA A 261 -3.57 -23.78 -5.01
C ALA A 261 -3.40 -24.81 -3.87
N LEU A 262 -4.37 -24.96 -2.98
CA LEU A 262 -4.32 -25.97 -1.91
C LEU A 262 -4.24 -27.40 -2.47
N LYS A 263 -4.85 -27.66 -3.62
CA LYS A 263 -4.79 -28.93 -4.36
C LYS A 263 -3.69 -28.94 -5.41
N ASN A 264 -2.81 -27.97 -5.39
CA ASN A 264 -1.66 -27.78 -6.28
C ASN A 264 -2.01 -27.68 -7.78
N LYS A 265 -3.24 -27.31 -8.12
CA LYS A 265 -3.73 -27.24 -9.51
C LYS A 265 -3.66 -25.82 -10.05
N GLY A 266 -3.09 -25.62 -11.23
CA GLY A 266 -3.06 -24.35 -11.95
C GLY A 266 -1.87 -23.43 -11.61
N VAL A 267 -1.04 -23.74 -10.60
CA VAL A 267 0.05 -22.84 -10.18
C VAL A 267 1.20 -22.79 -11.21
N GLN A 268 1.53 -23.90 -11.87
CA GLN A 268 2.55 -23.90 -12.93
C GLN A 268 2.10 -23.02 -14.12
N ALA A 269 0.84 -23.15 -14.54
CA ALA A 269 0.30 -22.30 -15.61
C ALA A 269 0.26 -20.81 -15.23
N MET A 270 0.05 -20.50 -13.95
CA MET A 270 0.18 -19.15 -13.45
C MET A 270 1.63 -18.64 -13.56
N LEU A 271 2.62 -19.46 -13.24
CA LEU A 271 4.04 -19.13 -13.42
C LEU A 271 4.39 -18.92 -14.91
N ASP A 272 3.85 -19.75 -15.79
CA ASP A 272 4.00 -19.57 -17.25
C ASP A 272 3.39 -18.24 -17.70
N ALA A 273 2.21 -17.88 -17.20
CA ALA A 273 1.57 -16.59 -17.46
C ALA A 273 2.37 -15.40 -16.94
N VAL A 274 3.01 -15.53 -15.77
CA VAL A 274 3.89 -14.49 -15.20
C VAL A 274 5.04 -14.18 -16.16
N ILE A 275 5.75 -15.19 -16.68
CA ILE A 275 6.86 -14.94 -17.59
C ILE A 275 6.40 -14.50 -18.98
N THR A 276 5.21 -14.91 -19.41
CA THR A 276 4.66 -14.60 -20.73
C THR A 276 4.04 -13.21 -20.80
N TYR A 277 3.22 -12.82 -19.84
CA TYR A 277 2.38 -11.62 -19.92
C TYR A 277 2.85 -10.46 -19.05
N LEU A 278 3.53 -10.70 -17.93
CA LEU A 278 4.01 -9.63 -17.07
C LEU A 278 5.33 -9.03 -17.58
N PRO A 279 5.56 -7.72 -17.33
CA PRO A 279 6.72 -7.02 -17.83
C PRO A 279 8.04 -7.48 -17.20
N SER A 280 9.10 -7.33 -17.96
CA SER A 280 10.47 -7.23 -17.46
C SER A 280 10.79 -5.79 -17.05
N PRO A 281 11.90 -5.52 -16.36
CA PRO A 281 12.33 -4.16 -16.05
C PRO A 281 12.55 -3.25 -17.28
N LEU A 282 12.68 -3.81 -18.48
CA LEU A 282 12.83 -3.08 -19.73
C LEU A 282 11.50 -2.68 -20.37
N ASP A 283 10.42 -3.36 -20.03
CA ASP A 283 9.09 -3.12 -20.60
C ASP A 283 8.33 -2.00 -19.88
N ILE A 284 8.81 -1.59 -18.70
CA ILE A 284 8.22 -0.50 -17.92
C ILE A 284 8.89 0.83 -18.27
N PRO A 285 8.19 1.98 -18.06
CA PRO A 285 8.79 3.29 -18.27
C PRO A 285 10.09 3.46 -17.47
N ALA A 286 11.10 4.05 -18.11
CA ALA A 286 12.37 4.34 -17.46
C ALA A 286 12.15 5.24 -16.23
N PRO A 287 12.81 4.96 -15.09
CA PRO A 287 12.59 5.71 -13.87
C PRO A 287 12.99 7.16 -14.04
N THR A 288 12.10 8.06 -13.62
CA THR A 288 12.30 9.50 -13.61
C THR A 288 12.46 10.01 -12.20
N GLY A 289 13.19 11.07 -12.03
CA GLY A 289 13.38 11.72 -10.74
C GLY A 289 13.85 13.17 -10.93
N ILE A 290 14.17 13.82 -9.85
CA ILE A 290 14.66 15.20 -9.82
C ILE A 290 16.15 15.20 -9.45
N ASP A 291 16.96 15.92 -10.22
CA ASP A 291 18.34 16.19 -9.82
C ASP A 291 18.33 17.24 -8.69
N PRO A 292 18.83 16.88 -7.49
CA PRO A 292 18.77 17.77 -6.32
C PRO A 292 19.61 19.05 -6.48
N ASN A 293 20.56 19.07 -7.41
CA ASN A 293 21.41 20.24 -7.64
C ASN A 293 20.80 21.25 -8.63
N THR A 294 20.00 20.77 -9.56
CA THR A 294 19.48 21.59 -10.68
C THR A 294 17.96 21.73 -10.68
N ASP A 295 17.25 20.98 -9.83
CA ASP A 295 15.79 20.85 -9.80
C ASP A 295 15.16 20.41 -11.16
N GLN A 296 15.97 19.82 -12.04
CA GLN A 296 15.51 19.33 -13.33
C GLN A 296 15.07 17.88 -13.27
N VAL A 297 14.05 17.54 -14.05
CA VAL A 297 13.63 16.15 -14.23
C VAL A 297 14.68 15.39 -15.03
N VAL A 298 15.14 14.29 -14.50
CA VAL A 298 16.14 13.39 -15.09
C VAL A 298 15.54 12.00 -15.24
N THR A 299 15.79 11.38 -16.39
CA THR A 299 15.41 9.98 -16.66
C THR A 299 16.65 9.10 -16.63
N ARG A 300 16.57 7.93 -15.99
CA ARG A 300 17.63 6.93 -15.94
C ARG A 300 17.29 5.76 -16.86
N GLN A 301 18.23 5.37 -17.70
CA GLN A 301 18.08 4.12 -18.47
C GLN A 301 18.24 2.90 -17.56
N VAL A 302 17.43 1.90 -17.79
CA VAL A 302 17.53 0.60 -17.09
C VAL A 302 18.67 -0.21 -17.72
N SER A 303 19.89 0.06 -17.28
CA SER A 303 21.12 -0.54 -17.79
C SER A 303 22.14 -0.68 -16.67
N ASP A 304 22.98 -1.73 -16.75
CA ASP A 304 24.06 -1.96 -15.79
C ASP A 304 25.17 -0.90 -15.90
N ASP A 305 25.33 -0.30 -17.07
CA ASP A 305 26.35 0.71 -17.37
C ASP A 305 25.91 2.16 -17.05
N ALA A 306 24.63 2.36 -16.75
CA ALA A 306 24.13 3.66 -16.37
C ALA A 306 24.59 4.06 -14.97
N PRO A 307 24.58 5.36 -14.58
CA PRO A 307 24.82 5.77 -13.22
C PRO A 307 23.86 5.07 -12.26
N PHE A 308 24.36 4.61 -11.10
CA PHE A 308 23.55 3.90 -10.14
C PHE A 308 22.38 4.74 -9.61
N SER A 309 21.20 4.14 -9.54
CA SER A 309 20.07 4.65 -8.78
C SER A 309 19.24 3.51 -8.20
N GLY A 310 18.82 3.67 -6.96
CA GLY A 310 18.00 2.69 -6.26
C GLY A 310 17.10 3.34 -5.23
N LEU A 311 15.93 2.75 -5.01
CA LEU A 311 14.95 3.19 -4.02
C LEU A 311 14.96 2.24 -2.83
N VAL A 312 15.12 2.79 -1.64
CA VAL A 312 14.96 2.05 -0.39
C VAL A 312 13.48 1.95 -0.07
N PHE A 313 12.92 0.77 -0.19
CA PHE A 313 11.47 0.60 -0.01
C PHE A 313 11.08 -0.05 1.32
N LYS A 314 12.05 -0.66 2.03
CA LYS A 314 11.79 -1.30 3.32
C LYS A 314 13.03 -1.28 4.20
N ILE A 315 12.84 -0.99 5.49
CA ILE A 315 13.86 -1.18 6.53
C ILE A 315 13.39 -2.29 7.46
N VAL A 316 14.30 -3.16 7.87
CA VAL A 316 14.06 -4.24 8.83
C VAL A 316 15.20 -4.26 9.86
N SER A 317 14.86 -4.37 11.12
CA SER A 317 15.84 -4.55 12.20
C SER A 317 16.04 -6.05 12.47
N ASP A 318 17.15 -6.58 12.02
CA ASP A 318 17.48 -7.98 12.19
C ASP A 318 18.34 -8.18 13.44
N PRO A 319 18.05 -9.15 14.32
CA PRO A 319 18.78 -9.35 15.57
C PRO A 319 20.23 -9.79 15.36
N PHE A 320 20.59 -10.37 14.22
CA PHE A 320 21.94 -10.92 13.95
C PHE A 320 22.78 -10.01 13.05
N VAL A 321 22.17 -9.38 12.07
CA VAL A 321 22.86 -8.57 11.06
C VAL A 321 22.70 -7.06 11.34
N GLY A 322 21.76 -6.72 12.16
CA GLY A 322 21.40 -5.34 12.44
C GLY A 322 20.41 -4.79 11.40
N ARG A 323 20.58 -3.55 11.00
CA ARG A 323 19.68 -2.85 10.10
C ARG A 323 19.86 -3.30 8.65
N LEU A 324 18.80 -3.79 8.04
CA LEU A 324 18.69 -4.18 6.64
C LEU A 324 17.88 -3.15 5.88
N ALA A 325 18.43 -2.59 4.81
CA ALA A 325 17.73 -1.72 3.88
C ALA A 325 17.45 -2.47 2.58
N TYR A 326 16.18 -2.72 2.27
CA TYR A 326 15.80 -3.34 1.01
C TYR A 326 15.79 -2.28 -0.09
N VAL A 327 16.54 -2.55 -1.15
CA VAL A 327 16.77 -1.63 -2.25
C VAL A 327 16.32 -2.25 -3.56
N ARG A 328 15.46 -1.54 -4.29
CA ARG A 328 15.18 -1.80 -5.70
C ARG A 328 16.20 -1.01 -6.52
N VAL A 329 17.01 -1.71 -7.29
CA VAL A 329 18.00 -1.11 -8.20
C VAL A 329 17.31 -0.80 -9.52
N TYR A 330 17.25 0.46 -9.91
CA TYR A 330 16.65 0.88 -11.17
C TYR A 330 17.66 1.05 -12.30
N SER A 331 18.87 1.50 -11.99
CA SER A 331 19.95 1.67 -12.96
C SER A 331 21.32 1.41 -12.31
N GLY A 332 22.29 1.06 -13.13
CA GLY A 332 23.67 0.88 -12.71
C GLY A 332 23.92 -0.39 -11.92
N THR A 333 25.07 -0.44 -11.28
CA THR A 333 25.53 -1.56 -10.47
C THR A 333 25.95 -1.06 -9.09
N LEU A 334 25.47 -1.72 -8.05
CA LEU A 334 25.86 -1.47 -6.65
C LEU A 334 26.78 -2.59 -6.18
N THR A 335 27.96 -2.24 -5.67
CA THR A 335 28.95 -3.19 -5.18
C THR A 335 29.13 -3.11 -3.68
N LYS A 336 29.51 -4.22 -3.08
CA LYS A 336 29.90 -4.31 -1.68
C LYS A 336 31.08 -3.39 -1.41
N GLY A 337 31.02 -2.62 -0.32
CA GLY A 337 32.04 -1.67 0.08
C GLY A 337 32.00 -0.32 -0.63
N ALA A 338 31.11 -0.12 -1.61
CA ALA A 338 30.98 1.13 -2.33
C ALA A 338 30.54 2.26 -1.40
N ALA A 339 31.07 3.45 -1.67
CA ALA A 339 30.52 4.69 -1.16
C ALA A 339 29.36 5.10 -2.05
N ILE A 340 28.24 5.48 -1.46
CA ILE A 340 27.01 5.83 -2.15
C ILE A 340 26.38 7.07 -1.53
N GLU A 341 25.70 7.86 -2.32
CA GLU A 341 24.98 9.03 -1.85
C GLU A 341 23.51 8.69 -1.58
N ASN A 342 23.03 9.07 -0.40
CA ASN A 342 21.62 9.19 -0.12
C ASN A 342 21.19 10.59 -0.60
N SER A 343 20.69 10.66 -1.82
CA SER A 343 20.33 11.93 -2.49
C SER A 343 19.15 12.62 -1.84
N THR A 344 18.27 11.90 -1.16
CA THR A 344 17.14 12.48 -0.43
C THR A 344 17.61 13.30 0.79
N LYS A 345 18.74 12.93 1.38
CA LYS A 345 19.27 13.54 2.64
C LYS A 345 20.59 14.24 2.45
N ASP A 346 21.13 14.26 1.24
CA ASP A 346 22.46 14.83 0.94
C ASP A 346 23.55 14.30 1.88
N ARG A 347 23.68 12.96 1.92
CA ARG A 347 24.66 12.28 2.78
C ARG A 347 25.29 11.09 2.10
N THR A 348 26.60 11.01 2.18
CA THR A 348 27.37 9.84 1.74
C THR A 348 27.30 8.73 2.79
N GLU A 349 26.96 7.52 2.38
CA GLU A 349 27.00 6.31 3.19
C GLU A 349 27.81 5.21 2.51
N ARG A 350 28.15 4.16 3.26
CA ARG A 350 28.93 3.06 2.74
C ARG A 350 28.18 1.74 2.86
N ILE A 351 28.13 1.01 1.77
CA ILE A 351 27.58 -0.34 1.73
C ILE A 351 28.54 -1.30 2.45
N GLY A 352 28.11 -1.88 3.55
CA GLY A 352 28.91 -2.89 4.26
C GLY A 352 28.83 -4.25 3.59
N ARG A 353 27.62 -4.78 3.42
CA ARG A 353 27.32 -6.07 2.77
C ARG A 353 26.11 -5.92 1.87
N LEU A 354 26.03 -6.77 0.85
CA LEU A 354 24.85 -6.94 0.02
C LEU A 354 24.33 -8.36 0.20
N LEU A 355 23.03 -8.49 0.36
CA LEU A 355 22.37 -9.77 0.60
C LEU A 355 21.27 -9.98 -0.43
N ARG A 356 21.21 -11.17 -1.01
CA ARG A 356 20.02 -11.67 -1.71
C ARG A 356 19.16 -12.38 -0.70
N MET A 357 17.87 -12.06 -0.72
CA MET A 357 16.92 -12.62 0.23
C MET A 357 16.15 -13.78 -0.38
N HIS A 358 16.01 -14.84 0.38
CA HIS A 358 15.19 -16.00 0.08
C HIS A 358 14.30 -16.27 1.30
N ALA A 359 13.23 -15.49 1.44
CA ALA A 359 12.41 -15.44 2.65
C ALA A 359 13.26 -15.14 3.90
N ASN A 360 13.49 -16.12 4.77
CA ASN A 360 14.33 -16.00 5.96
C ASN A 360 15.82 -16.39 5.75
N HIS A 361 16.17 -16.92 4.58
CA HIS A 361 17.54 -17.23 4.24
C HIS A 361 18.24 -16.08 3.51
N ARG A 362 19.53 -15.92 3.73
CA ARG A 362 20.35 -14.83 3.22
C ARG A 362 21.56 -15.39 2.47
N GLU A 363 21.81 -14.85 1.31
CA GLU A 363 22.99 -15.14 0.49
C GLU A 363 23.82 -13.87 0.35
N ASP A 364 25.09 -13.90 0.77
CA ASP A 364 26.00 -12.78 0.53
C ASP A 364 26.34 -12.68 -0.97
N ILE A 365 26.20 -11.47 -1.52
CA ILE A 365 26.54 -11.17 -2.90
C ILE A 365 27.55 -10.01 -2.96
N ASP A 366 28.41 -10.00 -3.96
CA ASP A 366 29.42 -8.95 -4.12
C ASP A 366 28.89 -7.74 -4.90
N GLU A 367 27.93 -7.96 -5.78
CA GLU A 367 27.31 -6.92 -6.61
C GLU A 367 25.83 -7.21 -6.86
N ILE A 368 25.07 -6.15 -7.09
CA ILE A 368 23.69 -6.18 -7.57
C ILE A 368 23.52 -5.18 -8.70
N ARG A 369 22.68 -5.49 -9.68
CA ARG A 369 22.56 -4.74 -10.93
C ARG A 369 21.17 -4.20 -11.18
N ALA A 370 21.05 -3.34 -12.19
CA ALA A 370 19.76 -2.78 -12.62
C ALA A 370 18.67 -3.84 -12.74
N GLY A 371 17.45 -3.51 -12.32
CA GLY A 371 16.31 -4.42 -12.38
C GLY A 371 16.17 -5.41 -11.22
N ASP A 372 17.14 -5.49 -10.31
CA ASP A 372 17.16 -6.44 -9.20
C ASP A 372 16.75 -5.81 -7.85
N ILE A 373 16.51 -6.67 -6.87
CA ILE A 373 16.18 -6.32 -5.50
C ILE A 373 17.21 -6.97 -4.55
N CYS A 374 17.74 -6.21 -3.61
CA CYS A 374 18.65 -6.71 -2.58
C CYS A 374 18.36 -6.09 -1.21
N ALA A 375 19.00 -6.65 -0.18
CA ALA A 375 19.10 -6.01 1.12
C ALA A 375 20.54 -5.52 1.33
N ALA A 376 20.69 -4.24 1.65
CA ALA A 376 21.97 -3.60 1.96
C ALA A 376 22.16 -3.47 3.48
N VAL A 377 23.36 -3.79 3.97
CA VAL A 377 23.76 -3.65 5.35
C VAL A 377 24.78 -2.53 5.48
N GLY A 378 24.71 -1.77 6.58
CA GLY A 378 25.69 -0.71 6.87
C GLY A 378 25.17 0.71 6.70
N LEU A 379 23.97 0.86 6.11
CA LEU A 379 23.31 2.15 5.96
C LEU A 379 22.69 2.60 7.29
N ARG A 380 23.16 3.72 7.84
CA ARG A 380 22.76 4.20 9.17
C ARG A 380 21.69 5.29 9.13
N ASN A 381 21.79 6.17 8.13
CA ASN A 381 20.92 7.35 8.01
C ASN A 381 19.91 7.23 6.86
N THR A 382 19.77 6.07 6.29
CA THR A 382 18.87 5.77 5.19
C THR A 382 17.56 5.21 5.73
N PHE A 383 16.41 5.68 5.24
CA PHE A 383 15.06 5.27 5.66
C PHE A 383 14.23 4.82 4.46
N THR A 384 13.06 4.26 4.76
CA THR A 384 12.09 3.89 3.73
C THR A 384 11.67 5.12 2.91
N GLY A 385 11.77 5.03 1.58
CA GLY A 385 11.49 6.11 0.65
C GLY A 385 12.73 6.91 0.20
N ASP A 386 13.89 6.70 0.84
CA ASP A 386 15.12 7.38 0.45
C ASP A 386 15.66 6.83 -0.89
N THR A 387 16.23 7.70 -1.70
CA THR A 387 16.92 7.35 -2.94
C THR A 387 18.42 7.28 -2.70
N LEU A 388 19.01 6.18 -3.12
CA LEU A 388 20.45 5.99 -3.20
C LEU A 388 20.91 6.18 -4.64
N SER A 389 21.93 6.97 -4.89
CA SER A 389 22.45 7.24 -6.21
C SER A 389 23.97 7.39 -6.27
N ASP A 390 24.47 7.49 -7.50
CA ASP A 390 25.87 7.88 -7.75
C ASP A 390 26.03 9.37 -7.40
N SER A 391 27.09 9.68 -6.62
CA SER A 391 27.38 11.06 -6.19
C SER A 391 27.70 12.04 -7.33
N GLN A 392 28.18 11.52 -8.47
CA GLN A 392 28.48 12.36 -9.64
C GLN A 392 27.25 12.59 -10.54
N SER A 393 26.22 11.80 -10.34
CA SER A 393 24.98 11.88 -11.09
C SER A 393 23.80 11.67 -10.15
N PRO A 394 23.57 12.59 -9.19
CA PRO A 394 22.54 12.41 -8.19
C PRO A 394 21.13 12.45 -8.82
N ILE A 395 20.20 11.74 -8.23
CA ILE A 395 18.79 11.74 -8.59
C ILE A 395 17.97 11.46 -7.33
N ILE A 396 16.84 12.10 -7.19
CA ILE A 396 15.82 11.77 -6.20
C ILE A 396 14.63 11.18 -6.95
N LEU A 397 14.39 9.91 -6.77
CA LEU A 397 13.23 9.20 -7.33
C LEU A 397 11.97 9.62 -6.57
N GLU A 398 10.81 9.45 -7.21
CA GLU A 398 9.53 9.75 -6.58
C GLU A 398 9.38 9.04 -5.23
N ALA A 399 9.10 9.81 -4.20
CA ALA A 399 8.95 9.30 -2.85
C ALA A 399 7.66 8.48 -2.69
N ILE A 400 7.70 7.50 -1.79
CA ILE A 400 6.52 6.74 -1.39
C ILE A 400 5.67 7.63 -0.48
N THR A 401 4.41 7.85 -0.84
CA THR A 401 3.46 8.58 0.02
C THR A 401 2.72 7.62 0.91
N PHE A 402 2.91 7.76 2.22
CA PHE A 402 2.24 6.91 3.20
C PHE A 402 0.99 7.58 3.76
N PRO A 403 -0.09 6.81 4.03
CA PRO A 403 -1.27 7.32 4.70
C PRO A 403 -0.95 7.74 6.14
N GLN A 404 -1.68 8.70 6.64
CA GLN A 404 -1.54 9.14 8.04
C GLN A 404 -2.22 8.16 8.98
N PRO A 405 -1.62 7.86 10.15
CA PRO A 405 -2.24 6.99 11.14
C PRO A 405 -3.53 7.57 11.68
N VAL A 406 -4.51 6.71 11.94
CA VAL A 406 -5.88 7.09 12.33
C VAL A 406 -6.24 6.74 13.77
N ILE A 407 -5.50 5.83 14.41
CA ILE A 407 -5.73 5.39 15.79
C ILE A 407 -4.55 5.80 16.68
N GLU A 408 -4.85 6.20 17.90
CA GLU A 408 -3.87 6.51 18.93
C GLU A 408 -4.14 5.69 20.20
N ILE A 409 -3.08 5.16 20.84
CA ILE A 409 -3.13 4.56 22.16
C ILE A 409 -2.02 5.10 23.03
N ALA A 410 -2.26 5.22 24.32
CA ALA A 410 -1.22 5.51 25.30
C ALA A 410 -0.52 4.21 25.68
N ILE A 411 0.80 4.25 25.75
CA ILE A 411 1.62 3.12 26.18
C ILE A 411 2.55 3.55 27.32
N GLU A 412 2.56 2.77 28.40
CA GLU A 412 3.36 3.06 29.58
C GLU A 412 4.18 1.82 29.96
N PRO A 413 5.49 1.98 30.27
CA PRO A 413 6.28 0.86 30.74
C PRO A 413 5.78 0.39 32.10
N ARG A 414 5.77 -0.91 32.36
CA ARG A 414 5.39 -1.45 33.68
C ARG A 414 6.42 -1.13 34.76
N THR A 415 7.68 -1.07 34.40
CA THR A 415 8.77 -0.78 35.32
C THR A 415 9.64 0.37 34.83
N ARG A 416 10.34 1.05 35.75
CA ARG A 416 11.29 2.13 35.41
C ARG A 416 12.43 1.61 34.51
N ALA A 417 12.86 0.35 34.72
CA ALA A 417 13.91 -0.27 33.90
C ALA A 417 13.47 -0.55 32.44
N ASP A 418 12.18 -0.65 32.20
CA ASP A 418 11.65 -0.85 30.86
C ASP A 418 11.47 0.46 30.08
N GLN A 419 11.55 1.62 30.73
CA GLN A 419 11.33 2.92 30.09
C GLN A 419 12.34 3.20 28.96
N ASP A 420 13.62 3.04 29.25
CA ASP A 420 14.68 3.27 28.25
C ASP A 420 14.64 2.22 27.14
N LYS A 421 14.38 0.96 27.50
CA LYS A 421 14.24 -0.13 26.54
C LYS A 421 13.02 0.08 25.63
N MET A 422 11.90 0.54 26.20
CA MET A 422 10.68 0.84 25.44
C MET A 422 10.92 1.95 24.43
N ALA A 423 11.59 3.04 24.84
CA ALA A 423 11.90 4.14 23.92
C ALA A 423 12.78 3.68 22.76
N ILE A 424 13.83 2.88 23.02
CA ILE A 424 14.70 2.32 21.98
C ILE A 424 13.92 1.39 21.05
N ALA A 425 13.10 0.50 21.61
CA ALA A 425 12.32 -0.45 20.84
C ALA A 425 11.28 0.22 19.96
N LEU A 426 10.53 1.18 20.51
CA LEU A 426 9.53 1.96 19.76
C LEU A 426 10.14 2.75 18.61
N ASN A 427 11.31 3.38 18.83
CA ASN A 427 12.03 4.08 17.77
C ASN A 427 12.47 3.14 16.65
N LYS A 428 12.97 1.93 16.96
CA LYS A 428 13.30 0.93 15.94
C LYS A 428 12.08 0.51 15.13
N LEU A 429 10.94 0.29 15.79
CA LEU A 429 9.68 -0.05 15.11
C LEU A 429 9.19 1.10 14.23
N ALA A 430 9.35 2.36 14.65
CA ALA A 430 9.03 3.52 13.84
C ALA A 430 9.97 3.71 12.63
N GLU A 431 11.22 3.25 12.72
CA GLU A 431 12.12 3.22 11.56
C GLU A 431 11.72 2.19 10.51
N GLU A 432 11.10 1.07 10.95
CA GLU A 432 10.63 0.00 10.08
C GLU A 432 9.32 0.36 9.39
N ASP A 433 8.40 1.02 10.10
CA ASP A 433 7.06 1.35 9.63
C ASP A 433 6.79 2.87 9.66
N PRO A 434 6.80 3.54 8.50
CA PRO A 434 6.53 4.99 8.41
C PRO A 434 5.11 5.39 8.85
N THR A 435 4.16 4.46 8.92
CA THR A 435 2.80 4.72 9.42
C THR A 435 2.66 4.51 10.92
N PHE A 436 3.70 3.99 11.56
CA PHE A 436 3.80 3.95 13.01
C PHE A 436 4.52 5.19 13.53
N GLN A 437 3.84 6.00 14.30
CA GLN A 437 4.36 7.28 14.81
C GLN A 437 4.38 7.31 16.33
N LEU A 438 5.35 8.02 16.87
CA LEU A 438 5.54 8.26 18.30
C LEU A 438 5.35 9.73 18.63
N ARG A 439 4.64 10.00 19.71
CA ARG A 439 4.51 11.33 20.28
C ARG A 439 4.58 11.23 21.80
N THR A 440 5.29 12.13 22.44
CA THR A 440 5.17 12.33 23.89
C THR A 440 4.18 13.45 24.13
N ASP A 441 3.15 13.18 24.89
CA ASP A 441 2.21 14.21 25.34
C ASP A 441 2.91 15.11 26.36
N VAL A 442 2.96 16.40 26.07
CA VAL A 442 3.74 17.36 26.86
C VAL A 442 3.10 17.62 28.23
N GLU A 443 1.79 17.51 28.33
CA GLU A 443 1.05 17.77 29.57
C GLU A 443 1.02 16.55 30.48
N THR A 444 0.80 15.36 29.91
CA THR A 444 0.66 14.11 30.68
C THR A 444 1.98 13.35 30.81
N GLY A 445 2.98 13.67 29.98
CA GLY A 445 4.22 12.92 29.87
C GLY A 445 4.05 11.51 29.32
N GLN A 446 2.86 11.15 28.85
CA GLN A 446 2.55 9.83 28.29
C GLN A 446 3.19 9.65 26.91
N THR A 447 3.67 8.47 26.65
CA THR A 447 4.06 8.06 25.29
C THR A 447 2.80 7.63 24.54
N ILE A 448 2.49 8.32 23.45
CA ILE A 448 1.36 8.03 22.56
C ILE A 448 1.92 7.37 21.31
N ILE A 449 1.39 6.21 20.98
CA ILE A 449 1.68 5.51 19.73
C ILE A 449 0.46 5.62 18.79
N ARG A 450 0.75 5.81 17.51
CA ARG A 450 -0.25 6.02 16.46
C ARG A 450 -0.06 4.98 15.37
N GLY A 451 -1.15 4.45 14.85
CA GLY A 451 -1.13 3.44 13.80
C GLY A 451 -2.36 3.47 12.91
N MET A 452 -2.36 2.59 11.90
CA MET A 452 -3.40 2.52 10.86
C MET A 452 -4.68 1.84 11.33
N GLY A 453 -4.60 0.97 12.34
CA GLY A 453 -5.75 0.25 12.86
C GLY A 453 -5.42 -0.46 14.17
N GLU A 454 -6.45 -1.07 14.77
CA GLU A 454 -6.34 -1.76 16.05
C GLU A 454 -5.36 -2.93 15.96
N LEU A 455 -5.49 -3.76 14.90
CA LEU A 455 -4.60 -4.88 14.65
C LEU A 455 -3.15 -4.44 14.45
N HIS A 456 -2.93 -3.33 13.76
CA HIS A 456 -1.58 -2.77 13.58
C HIS A 456 -0.93 -2.46 14.94
N LEU A 457 -1.63 -1.74 15.82
CA LEU A 457 -1.09 -1.39 17.14
C LEU A 457 -0.96 -2.61 18.06
N GLU A 458 -1.87 -3.58 17.99
CA GLU A 458 -1.71 -4.87 18.70
C GLU A 458 -0.45 -5.59 18.29
N VAL A 459 -0.15 -5.67 17.00
CA VAL A 459 1.08 -6.31 16.48
C VAL A 459 2.32 -5.58 17.00
N ILE A 460 2.32 -4.24 16.98
CA ILE A 460 3.43 -3.43 17.51
C ILE A 460 3.67 -3.69 19.02
N VAL A 461 2.62 -3.74 19.81
CA VAL A 461 2.70 -4.02 21.26
C VAL A 461 3.18 -5.45 21.50
N ASP A 462 2.71 -6.41 20.73
CA ASP A 462 3.15 -7.80 20.84
C ASP A 462 4.63 -7.97 20.45
N ARG A 463 5.09 -7.25 19.41
CA ARG A 463 6.51 -7.19 19.04
C ARG A 463 7.38 -6.58 20.14
N LEU A 464 6.92 -5.53 20.83
CA LEU A 464 7.63 -4.99 22.00
C LEU A 464 7.89 -6.07 23.04
N PHE A 465 6.88 -6.89 23.32
CA PHE A 465 7.02 -7.97 24.29
C PHE A 465 7.91 -9.11 23.78
N ARG A 466 7.64 -9.63 22.57
CA ARG A 466 8.33 -10.83 22.05
C ARG A 466 9.76 -10.58 21.62
N GLU A 467 9.99 -9.49 20.86
CA GLU A 467 11.31 -9.19 20.29
C GLU A 467 12.23 -8.42 21.27
N PHE A 468 11.67 -7.43 21.96
CA PHE A 468 12.46 -6.52 22.81
C PHE A 468 12.35 -6.84 24.30
N LYS A 469 11.51 -7.79 24.70
CA LYS A 469 11.28 -8.17 26.11
C LYS A 469 10.90 -6.97 27.00
N VAL A 470 10.03 -6.10 26.46
CA VAL A 470 9.50 -4.93 27.15
C VAL A 470 8.06 -5.17 27.51
N GLU A 471 7.71 -5.10 28.78
CA GLU A 471 6.33 -5.14 29.26
C GLU A 471 5.77 -3.72 29.39
N ALA A 472 4.61 -3.48 28.75
CA ALA A 472 3.96 -2.19 28.77
C ALA A 472 2.46 -2.33 29.08
N ASN A 473 1.90 -1.31 29.74
CA ASN A 473 0.46 -1.14 29.90
C ASN A 473 -0.03 -0.31 28.72
N VAL A 474 -1.14 -0.74 28.14
CA VAL A 474 -1.75 -0.09 26.99
C VAL A 474 -3.04 0.57 27.45
N GLY A 475 -3.21 1.85 27.15
CA GLY A 475 -4.44 2.58 27.35
C GLY A 475 -5.48 2.29 26.26
N ARG A 476 -6.72 2.77 26.44
CA ARG A 476 -7.73 2.65 25.39
C ARG A 476 -7.27 3.40 24.14
N PRO A 477 -7.54 2.84 22.94
CA PRO A 477 -7.26 3.54 21.69
C PRO A 477 -7.93 4.91 21.68
N GLN A 478 -7.21 5.93 21.23
CA GLN A 478 -7.76 7.26 21.03
C GLN A 478 -7.97 7.53 19.55
N VAL A 479 -9.00 8.32 19.26
CA VAL A 479 -9.35 8.67 17.88
C VAL A 479 -8.51 9.87 17.44
N ALA A 480 -7.87 9.77 16.29
CA ALA A 480 -7.14 10.89 15.69
C ALA A 480 -8.12 11.87 15.03
N TYR A 481 -8.68 12.77 15.83
CA TYR A 481 -9.52 13.84 15.32
C TYR A 481 -8.75 14.80 14.42
N ARG A 482 -9.47 15.55 13.59
CA ARG A 482 -8.96 16.65 12.77
C ARG A 482 -9.80 17.90 13.04
N GLU A 483 -9.26 19.03 12.66
CA GLU A 483 -10.00 20.28 12.62
C GLU A 483 -10.18 20.72 11.17
N THR A 484 -11.25 21.45 10.89
CA THR A 484 -11.44 22.17 9.64
C THR A 484 -12.27 23.41 9.85
N ILE A 485 -12.41 24.25 8.83
CA ILE A 485 -13.24 25.45 8.85
C ILE A 485 -14.46 25.28 7.97
N THR A 486 -15.54 25.99 8.29
CA THR A 486 -16.81 25.86 7.56
C THR A 486 -17.17 27.08 6.71
N ARG A 487 -16.49 28.20 6.89
CA ARG A 487 -16.74 29.44 6.14
C ARG A 487 -15.46 30.19 5.87
N GLU A 488 -15.52 31.11 4.93
CA GLU A 488 -14.43 32.02 4.64
C GLU A 488 -14.30 33.08 5.75
N ALA A 489 -13.07 33.43 6.08
CA ALA A 489 -12.74 34.53 6.98
C ALA A 489 -11.36 35.13 6.65
N GLN A 490 -11.09 36.30 7.17
CA GLN A 490 -9.82 36.98 6.99
C GLN A 490 -9.32 37.58 8.32
N ALA A 491 -8.02 37.65 8.46
CA ALA A 491 -7.39 38.29 9.61
C ALA A 491 -5.99 38.83 9.26
N GLN A 492 -5.60 39.81 10.04
CA GLN A 492 -4.26 40.36 10.06
C GLN A 492 -3.44 39.65 11.16
N GLY A 493 -2.21 39.27 10.84
CA GLY A 493 -1.22 38.84 11.81
C GLY A 493 -0.07 39.83 11.84
N LYS A 494 0.06 40.55 12.93
CA LYS A 494 1.10 41.57 13.11
C LYS A 494 2.00 41.19 14.27
N HIS A 495 3.28 41.01 13.98
CA HIS A 495 4.31 40.78 14.98
C HIS A 495 5.26 41.96 15.01
N VAL A 496 5.22 42.72 16.10
CA VAL A 496 6.10 43.85 16.34
C VAL A 496 6.72 43.71 17.72
N ARG A 497 8.02 43.62 17.79
CA ARG A 497 8.77 43.53 19.06
C ARG A 497 10.00 44.45 19.02
N GLN A 498 10.12 45.37 19.94
CA GLN A 498 11.29 46.22 20.14
C GLN A 498 11.97 45.79 21.43
N THR A 499 13.15 45.21 21.33
CA THR A 499 14.02 44.93 22.47
C THR A 499 15.39 45.43 22.12
N GLY A 500 15.79 46.59 22.68
CA GLY A 500 17.09 47.25 22.68
C GLY A 500 18.12 46.78 21.63
N GLY A 501 17.98 47.15 20.38
CA GLY A 501 18.81 46.75 19.24
C GLY A 501 17.98 46.65 17.97
N HIS A 502 18.16 45.63 17.11
CA HIS A 502 17.31 45.35 16.00
C HIS A 502 15.91 44.91 16.44
N GLY A 503 14.86 45.60 15.99
CA GLY A 503 13.47 45.22 16.21
C GLY A 503 13.06 43.97 15.42
N GLN A 504 11.85 43.45 15.64
CA GLN A 504 11.23 42.42 14.84
C GLN A 504 9.93 42.99 14.25
N TYR A 505 9.78 42.93 12.94
CA TYR A 505 8.58 43.41 12.26
C TYR A 505 8.11 42.40 11.20
N GLY A 506 6.87 41.96 11.29
CA GLY A 506 6.18 41.17 10.29
C GLY A 506 4.69 41.49 10.33
N ASP A 507 4.09 41.77 9.19
CA ASP A 507 2.68 42.13 9.06
C ASP A 507 2.11 41.50 7.80
N VAL A 508 1.08 40.66 7.94
CA VAL A 508 0.47 39.91 6.86
C VAL A 508 -1.04 39.84 7.00
N TRP A 509 -1.73 39.89 5.86
CA TRP A 509 -3.16 39.64 5.78
C TRP A 509 -3.44 38.32 5.10
N ILE A 510 -4.19 37.45 5.77
CA ILE A 510 -4.53 36.12 5.27
C ILE A 510 -6.04 35.98 5.20
N ARG A 511 -6.49 35.42 4.08
CA ARG A 511 -7.84 34.95 3.87
C ARG A 511 -7.83 33.43 3.93
N VAL A 512 -8.71 32.82 4.72
CA VAL A 512 -8.92 31.39 4.78
C VAL A 512 -10.28 31.01 4.18
N ALA A 513 -10.33 29.91 3.47
CA ALA A 513 -11.58 29.33 2.96
C ALA A 513 -11.52 27.81 3.10
N PRO A 514 -12.67 27.13 3.24
CA PRO A 514 -12.73 25.68 3.15
C PRO A 514 -12.19 25.19 1.81
N ASN A 515 -11.39 24.15 1.83
CA ASN A 515 -10.95 23.45 0.63
C ASN A 515 -11.84 22.24 0.34
N GLU A 516 -11.73 21.64 -0.83
CA GLU A 516 -12.40 20.39 -1.15
C GLU A 516 -11.95 19.29 -0.20
N ARG A 517 -12.88 18.42 0.19
CA ARG A 517 -12.62 17.31 1.11
C ARG A 517 -11.47 16.42 0.59
N GLY A 518 -10.48 16.17 1.45
CA GLY A 518 -9.32 15.34 1.14
C GLY A 518 -8.21 16.03 0.35
N LYS A 519 -8.34 17.32 0.01
CA LYS A 519 -7.27 18.09 -0.65
C LYS A 519 -6.22 18.64 0.31
N GLY A 520 -6.49 18.58 1.61
CA GLY A 520 -5.55 19.05 2.62
C GLY A 520 -5.31 20.56 2.57
N PHE A 521 -4.10 20.96 2.96
CA PHE A 521 -3.73 22.37 3.02
C PHE A 521 -3.23 22.89 1.68
N GLU A 522 -3.78 24.00 1.21
CA GLU A 522 -3.35 24.72 0.01
C GLU A 522 -2.98 26.16 0.37
N PHE A 523 -1.76 26.57 -0.02
CA PHE A 523 -1.30 27.95 0.14
C PHE A 523 -1.33 28.69 -1.20
N ILE A 524 -1.92 29.87 -1.22
CA ILE A 524 -2.00 30.73 -2.40
C ILE A 524 -1.31 32.06 -2.08
N ASN A 525 -0.33 32.39 -2.90
CA ASN A 525 0.28 33.70 -2.89
C ASN A 525 -0.44 34.64 -3.87
N ALA A 526 -1.14 35.62 -3.34
CA ALA A 526 -1.87 36.65 -4.09
C ALA A 526 -1.33 38.07 -3.86
N ILE A 527 -0.07 38.18 -3.40
CA ILE A 527 0.58 39.47 -3.18
C ILE A 527 0.75 40.22 -4.53
N VAL A 528 0.29 41.47 -4.56
CA VAL A 528 0.42 42.39 -5.70
C VAL A 528 1.24 43.60 -5.24
N GLY A 529 2.10 44.10 -6.10
CA GLY A 529 2.87 45.32 -5.82
C GLY A 529 4.04 45.20 -4.85
N GLY A 530 4.40 43.98 -4.41
CA GLY A 530 5.56 43.74 -3.54
C GLY A 530 5.40 44.21 -2.08
N THR A 531 4.16 44.28 -1.58
CA THR A 531 3.85 44.66 -0.19
C THR A 531 4.49 43.71 0.84
N VAL A 532 4.71 42.45 0.44
CA VAL A 532 5.54 41.48 1.15
C VAL A 532 6.65 41.03 0.21
N PRO A 533 7.94 41.19 0.58
CA PRO A 533 9.10 40.71 -0.22
C PRO A 533 9.03 39.20 -0.44
N LYS A 534 9.49 38.73 -1.62
CA LYS A 534 9.42 37.33 -2.01
C LYS A 534 10.09 36.37 -1.03
N GLU A 535 11.19 36.82 -0.42
CA GLU A 535 11.96 36.05 0.58
C GLU A 535 11.15 35.72 1.85
N TYR A 536 10.12 36.53 2.19
CA TYR A 536 9.30 36.30 3.38
C TYR A 536 8.01 35.49 3.11
N ILE A 537 7.67 35.22 1.85
CA ILE A 537 6.45 34.45 1.51
C ILE A 537 6.55 33.02 2.03
N ARG A 538 7.70 32.35 1.82
CA ARG A 538 7.93 30.99 2.30
C ARG A 538 7.95 30.89 3.84
N PRO A 539 8.62 31.79 4.59
CA PRO A 539 8.46 31.89 6.03
C PRO A 539 7.01 32.02 6.51
N VAL A 540 6.19 32.84 5.84
CA VAL A 540 4.75 32.97 6.17
C VAL A 540 4.04 31.63 5.97
N GLU A 541 4.23 30.96 4.82
CA GLU A 541 3.66 29.65 4.55
C GLU A 541 4.05 28.63 5.64
N ASN A 542 5.33 28.58 6.01
CA ASN A 542 5.82 27.69 7.08
C ASN A 542 5.14 27.97 8.42
N GLY A 543 4.97 29.24 8.78
CA GLY A 543 4.29 29.65 10.01
C GLY A 543 2.81 29.26 10.02
N ILE A 544 2.14 29.35 8.87
CA ILE A 544 0.78 28.88 8.68
C ILE A 544 0.69 27.36 8.85
N ARG A 545 1.54 26.62 8.13
CA ARG A 545 1.57 25.16 8.10
C ARG A 545 1.79 24.57 9.51
N GLU A 546 2.81 25.03 10.20
CA GLU A 546 3.10 24.59 11.58
C GLU A 546 1.95 24.90 12.54
N THR A 547 1.26 26.01 12.33
CA THR A 547 0.10 26.38 13.16
C THR A 547 -1.08 25.46 12.92
N LEU A 548 -1.36 25.12 11.66
CA LEU A 548 -2.43 24.20 11.28
C LEU A 548 -2.15 22.77 11.76
N GLU A 549 -0.88 22.36 11.77
CA GLU A 549 -0.47 21.06 12.32
C GLU A 549 -0.74 20.93 13.82
N ASN A 550 -0.66 22.03 14.56
CA ASN A 550 -0.94 22.08 16.00
C ASN A 550 -2.41 22.30 16.34
N GLY A 551 -3.27 22.54 15.35
CA GLY A 551 -4.68 22.83 15.54
C GLY A 551 -4.99 24.19 16.18
N ILE A 552 -6.29 24.51 16.23
CA ILE A 552 -6.77 25.86 16.67
C ILE A 552 -7.74 25.77 17.85
N ILE A 553 -8.60 24.73 17.89
CA ILE A 553 -9.67 24.62 18.90
C ILE A 553 -9.45 23.52 19.92
N ALA A 554 -8.80 22.43 19.53
CA ALA A 554 -8.59 21.27 20.39
C ALA A 554 -7.18 20.65 20.23
N GLY A 555 -6.29 21.28 19.47
CA GLY A 555 -4.93 20.79 19.28
C GLY A 555 -4.79 19.68 18.24
N TYR A 556 -5.83 19.43 17.42
CA TYR A 556 -5.78 18.45 16.35
C TYR A 556 -5.41 19.11 15.01
N PRO A 557 -4.60 18.44 14.17
CA PRO A 557 -4.21 19.02 12.88
C PRO A 557 -5.42 19.46 12.05
N MET A 558 -5.34 20.67 11.51
CA MET A 558 -6.40 21.24 10.66
C MET A 558 -6.15 20.86 9.20
N ILE A 559 -7.18 20.34 8.54
CA ILE A 559 -7.14 19.85 7.16
C ILE A 559 -8.19 20.55 6.30
N ASP A 560 -8.07 20.42 4.99
CA ASP A 560 -8.98 20.94 3.97
C ASP A 560 -9.20 22.45 4.09
N VAL A 561 -8.07 23.15 4.21
CA VAL A 561 -8.03 24.63 4.35
C VAL A 561 -7.19 25.24 3.23
N LYS A 562 -7.75 26.23 2.59
CA LYS A 562 -7.06 27.09 1.63
C LYS A 562 -6.72 28.41 2.32
N ALA A 563 -5.43 28.74 2.36
CA ALA A 563 -4.96 30.03 2.89
C ALA A 563 -4.37 30.89 1.79
N THR A 564 -4.88 32.10 1.63
CA THR A 564 -4.44 33.06 0.64
C THR A 564 -3.77 34.23 1.34
N LEU A 565 -2.48 34.42 1.09
CA LEU A 565 -1.74 35.60 1.48
C LEU A 565 -1.96 36.69 0.42
N TYR A 566 -2.68 37.77 0.78
CA TYR A 566 -3.09 38.79 -0.21
C TYR A 566 -2.58 40.20 0.06
N ASP A 567 -2.13 40.50 1.27
CA ASP A 567 -1.59 41.80 1.64
C ASP A 567 -0.62 41.70 2.82
N GLY A 568 0.12 42.76 3.08
CA GLY A 568 1.03 42.88 4.21
C GLY A 568 1.88 44.14 4.14
N SER A 569 2.78 44.29 5.09
CA SER A 569 3.77 45.35 5.09
C SER A 569 5.09 44.86 5.68
N TYR A 570 6.19 45.48 5.30
CA TYR A 570 7.52 45.21 5.80
C TYR A 570 8.24 46.45 6.25
N HIS A 571 9.26 46.30 7.05
CA HIS A 571 10.16 47.36 7.50
C HIS A 571 11.58 47.02 7.05
N GLU A 572 12.26 47.96 6.39
CA GLU A 572 13.55 47.75 5.71
C GLU A 572 14.65 47.19 6.66
N VAL A 573 14.59 47.53 7.94
CA VAL A 573 15.61 47.16 8.95
C VAL A 573 15.16 46.07 9.89
N ASP A 574 13.90 46.06 10.31
CA ASP A 574 13.39 45.18 11.39
C ASP A 574 12.65 43.94 10.89
N SER A 575 12.44 43.83 9.59
CA SER A 575 11.82 42.63 9.02
C SER A 575 12.79 41.46 8.98
N SER A 576 12.29 40.28 9.34
CA SER A 576 13.04 39.03 9.31
C SER A 576 12.14 37.84 9.00
N GLU A 577 12.73 36.73 8.55
CA GLU A 577 12.01 35.48 8.27
C GLU A 577 11.22 35.01 9.51
N MET A 578 11.82 35.09 10.71
CA MET A 578 11.19 34.71 11.96
C MET A 578 9.97 35.61 12.28
N ALA A 579 10.06 36.92 12.04
CA ALA A 579 8.97 37.85 12.27
C ALA A 579 7.80 37.55 11.35
N PHE A 580 8.04 37.29 10.05
CA PHE A 580 7.00 36.93 9.09
C PHE A 580 6.43 35.53 9.32
N LYS A 581 7.22 34.56 9.73
CA LYS A 581 6.76 33.25 10.21
C LYS A 581 5.78 33.40 11.37
N THR A 582 6.15 34.21 12.36
CA THR A 582 5.28 34.49 13.53
C THR A 582 4.02 35.26 13.11
N ALA A 583 4.13 36.24 12.22
CA ALA A 583 2.97 36.97 11.70
C ALA A 583 2.01 36.05 10.95
N GLY A 584 2.51 35.13 10.13
CA GLY A 584 1.71 34.09 9.47
C GLY A 584 0.97 33.21 10.45
N SER A 585 1.66 32.76 11.52
CA SER A 585 1.04 31.98 12.60
C SER A 585 -0.06 32.74 13.32
N LEU A 586 0.13 34.01 13.61
CA LEU A 586 -0.89 34.85 14.26
C LEU A 586 -2.11 35.06 13.36
N ALA A 587 -1.86 35.37 12.08
CA ALA A 587 -2.94 35.60 11.10
C ALA A 587 -3.80 34.37 10.90
N ILE A 588 -3.21 33.17 10.72
CA ILE A 588 -3.96 31.95 10.50
C ILE A 588 -4.77 31.58 11.74
N LYS A 589 -4.23 31.71 12.94
CA LYS A 589 -4.97 31.44 14.19
C LYS A 589 -6.24 32.29 14.29
N GLU A 590 -6.12 33.58 14.04
CA GLU A 590 -7.24 34.50 14.15
C GLU A 590 -8.24 34.30 13.01
N ALA A 591 -7.78 34.09 11.79
CA ALA A 591 -8.63 33.84 10.63
C ALA A 591 -9.42 32.51 10.81
N ALA A 592 -8.76 31.43 11.22
CA ALA A 592 -9.41 30.15 11.43
C ALA A 592 -10.45 30.18 12.55
N ARG A 593 -10.20 30.91 13.66
CA ARG A 593 -11.20 31.13 14.73
C ARG A 593 -12.46 31.83 14.22
N LYS A 594 -12.32 32.80 13.32
CA LYS A 594 -13.44 33.51 12.69
C LYS A 594 -14.17 32.68 11.67
N ALA A 595 -13.51 31.69 11.10
CA ALA A 595 -14.00 30.80 10.03
C ALA A 595 -14.90 29.66 10.52
N ALA A 596 -15.42 29.75 11.78
CA ALA A 596 -16.22 28.71 12.41
C ALA A 596 -15.59 27.32 12.33
N PRO A 597 -14.48 27.09 13.04
CA PRO A 597 -13.79 25.82 13.03
C PRO A 597 -14.62 24.72 13.70
N ILE A 598 -14.54 23.51 13.16
CA ILE A 598 -15.21 22.30 13.67
C ILE A 598 -14.24 21.15 13.79
N LEU A 599 -14.61 20.18 14.64
CA LEU A 599 -13.91 18.89 14.71
C LEU A 599 -14.43 17.93 13.66
N LEU A 600 -13.51 17.14 13.11
CA LEU A 600 -13.76 16.01 12.24
C LEU A 600 -13.35 14.73 12.95
N GLU A 601 -14.16 13.68 12.78
CA GLU A 601 -13.85 12.32 13.23
C GLU A 601 -13.60 11.39 12.03
N PRO A 602 -12.68 10.41 12.15
CA PRO A 602 -12.49 9.42 11.10
C PRO A 602 -13.69 8.49 11.05
N VAL A 603 -14.24 8.32 9.86
CA VAL A 603 -15.34 7.40 9.53
C VAL A 603 -14.76 6.21 8.78
N MET A 604 -15.15 5.02 9.24
CA MET A 604 -14.70 3.77 8.68
C MET A 604 -15.75 3.20 7.74
N LEU A 605 -15.35 2.69 6.60
CA LEU A 605 -16.15 1.78 5.81
C LEU A 605 -16.08 0.41 6.49
N VAL A 606 -17.20 0.00 7.07
CA VAL A 606 -17.33 -1.27 7.78
C VAL A 606 -18.09 -2.24 6.88
N GLU A 607 -17.53 -3.43 6.69
CA GLU A 607 -18.19 -4.53 6.02
C GLU A 607 -18.33 -5.69 7.00
N VAL A 608 -19.55 -6.14 7.23
CA VAL A 608 -19.86 -7.26 8.12
C VAL A 608 -20.45 -8.38 7.30
N THR A 609 -19.79 -9.53 7.29
CA THR A 609 -20.27 -10.76 6.68
C THR A 609 -20.88 -11.65 7.76
N THR A 610 -22.17 -11.96 7.62
CA THR A 610 -22.93 -12.77 8.60
C THR A 610 -23.92 -13.69 7.88
N SER A 611 -24.47 -14.66 8.61
CA SER A 611 -25.58 -15.46 8.08
C SER A 611 -26.89 -14.65 8.05
N GLU A 612 -27.84 -15.09 7.23
CA GLU A 612 -29.14 -14.45 7.06
C GLU A 612 -29.90 -14.31 8.40
N GLU A 613 -29.66 -15.17 9.35
CA GLU A 613 -30.24 -15.18 10.71
C GLU A 613 -29.88 -13.92 11.50
N PHE A 614 -28.66 -13.37 11.36
CA PHE A 614 -28.13 -12.29 12.20
C PHE A 614 -27.99 -10.93 11.53
N TYR A 615 -28.29 -10.80 10.22
CA TYR A 615 -28.05 -9.53 9.53
C TYR A 615 -28.88 -8.37 10.10
N GLY A 616 -30.09 -8.66 10.60
CA GLY A 616 -30.94 -7.66 11.24
C GLY A 616 -30.32 -7.08 12.52
N ASP A 617 -29.76 -7.95 13.36
CA ASP A 617 -29.09 -7.54 14.59
C ASP A 617 -27.82 -6.73 14.29
N VAL A 618 -27.06 -7.13 13.26
CA VAL A 618 -25.88 -6.39 12.79
C VAL A 618 -26.26 -4.98 12.32
N ILE A 619 -27.30 -4.84 11.50
CA ILE A 619 -27.78 -3.52 11.04
C ILE A 619 -28.24 -2.68 12.23
N GLY A 620 -28.98 -3.26 13.18
CA GLY A 620 -29.43 -2.59 14.38
C GLY A 620 -28.26 -2.08 15.22
N ASP A 621 -27.21 -2.88 15.39
CA ASP A 621 -26.02 -2.49 16.13
C ASP A 621 -25.19 -1.42 15.43
N LEU A 622 -24.97 -1.54 14.12
CA LEU A 622 -24.26 -0.51 13.34
C LEU A 622 -25.00 0.85 13.39
N ASN A 623 -26.33 0.85 13.30
CA ASN A 623 -27.13 2.07 13.44
C ASN A 623 -27.02 2.67 14.85
N ARG A 624 -27.02 1.83 15.91
CA ARG A 624 -26.78 2.29 17.29
C ARG A 624 -25.41 2.95 17.45
N ARG A 625 -24.42 2.53 16.69
CA ARG A 625 -23.06 3.08 16.62
C ARG A 625 -22.94 4.30 15.68
N ARG A 626 -24.02 5.00 15.43
CA ARG A 626 -24.06 6.15 14.53
C ARG A 626 -23.68 5.81 13.08
N GLY A 627 -23.79 4.54 12.71
CA GLY A 627 -23.48 4.08 11.37
C GLY A 627 -24.55 4.46 10.36
N THR A 628 -24.14 4.69 9.13
CA THR A 628 -25.02 4.87 7.96
C THR A 628 -24.86 3.66 7.06
N ILE A 629 -25.91 2.87 6.91
CA ILE A 629 -25.88 1.67 6.05
C ILE A 629 -25.87 2.11 4.59
N LEU A 630 -24.90 1.60 3.83
CA LEU A 630 -24.73 1.89 2.39
C LEU A 630 -25.45 0.87 1.51
N GLY A 631 -25.51 -0.40 1.98
CA GLY A 631 -26.11 -1.47 1.20
C GLY A 631 -25.93 -2.83 1.83
N MET A 632 -26.57 -3.81 1.23
CA MET A 632 -26.47 -5.21 1.59
C MET A 632 -26.34 -6.04 0.31
N ASP A 633 -25.46 -7.04 0.35
CA ASP A 633 -25.27 -7.99 -0.73
C ASP A 633 -25.46 -9.41 -0.20
N ASN A 634 -26.27 -10.20 -0.89
CA ASN A 634 -26.44 -11.61 -0.59
C ASN A 634 -25.36 -12.43 -1.33
N ARG A 635 -24.61 -13.21 -0.57
CA ARG A 635 -23.58 -14.12 -1.11
C ARG A 635 -23.88 -15.56 -0.68
N GLY A 636 -24.73 -16.24 -1.44
CA GLY A 636 -25.19 -17.59 -1.10
C GLY A 636 -25.97 -17.60 0.23
N SER A 637 -25.47 -18.29 1.25
CA SER A 637 -26.06 -18.34 2.60
C SER A 637 -25.58 -17.23 3.53
N MET A 638 -24.74 -16.31 3.04
CA MET A 638 -24.19 -15.21 3.81
C MET A 638 -24.70 -13.89 3.30
N VAL A 639 -24.86 -12.92 4.20
CA VAL A 639 -25.23 -11.54 3.91
C VAL A 639 -24.06 -10.65 4.27
N VAL A 640 -23.71 -9.75 3.38
CA VAL A 640 -22.68 -8.73 3.61
C VAL A 640 -23.36 -7.39 3.80
N VAL A 641 -23.22 -6.82 4.98
CA VAL A 641 -23.73 -5.49 5.34
C VAL A 641 -22.59 -4.48 5.26
N ARG A 642 -22.78 -3.41 4.50
CA ARG A 642 -21.82 -2.31 4.39
C ARG A 642 -22.37 -1.05 5.00
N GLY A 643 -21.53 -0.33 5.72
CA GLY A 643 -21.90 0.95 6.31
C GLY A 643 -20.72 1.82 6.64
N HIS A 644 -20.97 3.12 6.74
CA HIS A 644 -20.03 4.09 7.27
C HIS A 644 -20.27 4.24 8.76
N VAL A 645 -19.27 4.01 9.60
CA VAL A 645 -19.37 4.08 11.07
C VAL A 645 -18.20 4.89 11.62
N PRO A 646 -18.41 5.84 12.53
CA PRO A 646 -17.33 6.56 13.19
C PRO A 646 -16.40 5.60 13.95
N LEU A 647 -15.07 5.78 13.80
CA LEU A 647 -14.09 4.92 14.46
C LEU A 647 -14.27 4.86 15.98
N ALA A 648 -14.65 5.98 16.59
CA ALA A 648 -14.90 6.06 18.04
C ALA A 648 -15.92 5.03 18.54
N GLU A 649 -16.87 4.64 17.68
CA GLU A 649 -17.96 3.70 18.02
C GLU A 649 -17.57 2.23 17.71
N MET A 650 -16.43 2.01 17.05
CA MET A 650 -16.01 0.67 16.63
C MET A 650 -15.09 -0.03 17.63
N PHE A 651 -14.61 0.68 18.67
CA PHE A 651 -13.77 0.05 19.68
C PHE A 651 -14.51 -1.05 20.43
N GLY A 652 -13.92 -2.25 20.45
CA GLY A 652 -14.53 -3.43 21.06
C GLY A 652 -15.64 -4.10 20.23
N TYR A 653 -15.92 -3.60 19.03
CA TYR A 653 -16.98 -4.12 18.17
C TYR A 653 -16.85 -5.63 17.89
N VAL A 654 -15.64 -6.15 17.76
CA VAL A 654 -15.41 -7.58 17.52
C VAL A 654 -16.05 -8.48 18.58
N ASN A 655 -16.00 -8.05 19.84
CA ASN A 655 -16.56 -8.80 20.95
C ASN A 655 -18.08 -8.76 20.92
N ASP A 656 -18.65 -7.58 20.65
CA ASP A 656 -20.10 -7.40 20.54
C ASP A 656 -20.63 -8.18 19.34
N LEU A 657 -19.96 -8.10 18.19
CA LEU A 657 -20.31 -8.86 16.98
C LEU A 657 -20.28 -10.38 17.22
N ARG A 658 -19.23 -10.89 17.83
CA ARG A 658 -19.12 -12.33 18.16
C ARG A 658 -20.22 -12.78 19.13
N SER A 659 -20.55 -11.94 20.11
CA SER A 659 -21.61 -12.22 21.08
C SER A 659 -22.98 -12.29 20.41
N MET A 660 -23.32 -11.33 19.54
CA MET A 660 -24.64 -11.27 18.89
C MET A 660 -24.80 -12.31 17.78
N THR A 661 -23.71 -12.77 17.16
CA THR A 661 -23.74 -13.71 16.03
C THR A 661 -23.25 -15.11 16.38
N SER A 662 -23.06 -15.41 17.67
CA SER A 662 -22.51 -16.68 18.15
C SER A 662 -21.19 -17.05 17.46
N GLY A 663 -20.36 -16.07 17.16
CA GLY A 663 -19.07 -16.24 16.48
C GLY A 663 -19.15 -16.52 14.96
N ARG A 664 -20.34 -16.42 14.36
CA ARG A 664 -20.56 -16.73 12.93
C ARG A 664 -20.40 -15.53 11.98
N ALA A 665 -20.07 -14.36 12.50
CA ALA A 665 -19.81 -13.18 11.69
C ALA A 665 -18.36 -12.76 11.75
N ASN A 666 -17.89 -12.23 10.62
CA ASN A 666 -16.62 -11.54 10.51
C ASN A 666 -16.87 -10.10 10.06
N TYR A 667 -15.98 -9.20 10.43
CA TYR A 667 -16.02 -7.85 9.90
C TYR A 667 -14.63 -7.40 9.46
N SER A 668 -14.63 -6.48 8.53
CA SER A 668 -13.47 -5.67 8.18
C SER A 668 -13.87 -4.20 8.26
N MET A 669 -12.90 -3.34 8.54
CA MET A 669 -13.11 -1.91 8.47
C MET A 669 -11.89 -1.24 7.84
N GLU A 670 -12.15 -0.23 7.03
CA GLU A 670 -11.12 0.60 6.42
C GLU A 670 -11.45 2.07 6.58
N PHE A 671 -10.43 2.91 6.59
CA PHE A 671 -10.66 4.35 6.64
C PHE A 671 -11.34 4.82 5.34
N ALA A 672 -12.49 5.43 5.46
CA ALA A 672 -13.24 5.99 4.35
C ALA A 672 -12.96 7.49 4.17
N HIS A 673 -13.26 8.29 5.17
CA HIS A 673 -13.12 9.74 5.14
C HIS A 673 -13.24 10.34 6.54
N TYR A 674 -13.06 11.66 6.63
CA TYR A 674 -13.39 12.43 7.83
C TYR A 674 -14.78 13.07 7.69
N ASP A 675 -15.59 13.02 8.76
CA ASP A 675 -16.89 13.69 8.85
C ASP A 675 -16.98 14.59 10.08
N PRO A 676 -17.82 15.64 10.03
CA PRO A 676 -18.06 16.52 11.19
C PRO A 676 -18.57 15.76 12.41
N VAL A 677 -17.90 15.96 13.54
CA VAL A 677 -18.36 15.42 14.82
C VAL A 677 -19.68 16.10 15.24
N PRO A 678 -20.71 15.35 15.72
CA PRO A 678 -21.91 15.95 16.25
C PRO A 678 -21.61 16.96 17.37
N LYS A 679 -22.31 18.11 17.37
CA LYS A 679 -21.99 19.28 18.21
C LYS A 679 -21.78 18.93 19.69
N GLY A 680 -22.67 18.13 20.30
CA GLY A 680 -22.57 17.78 21.72
C GLY A 680 -21.36 16.89 22.05
N ILE A 681 -20.97 15.99 21.11
CA ILE A 681 -19.76 15.15 21.24
C ILE A 681 -18.51 16.01 21.05
N GLY A 682 -18.53 16.91 20.05
CA GLY A 682 -17.42 17.82 19.77
C GLY A 682 -17.09 18.73 20.95
N GLU A 683 -18.09 19.32 21.59
CA GLU A 683 -17.92 20.16 22.79
C GLU A 683 -17.25 19.37 23.93
N THR A 684 -17.63 18.11 24.12
CA THR A 684 -17.03 17.24 25.14
C THR A 684 -15.56 16.93 24.83
N ILE A 685 -15.20 16.69 23.55
CA ILE A 685 -13.84 16.42 23.10
C ILE A 685 -12.98 17.67 23.28
N ILE A 686 -13.45 18.84 22.85
CA ILE A 686 -12.76 20.12 23.00
C ILE A 686 -12.50 20.43 24.49
N ALA A 687 -13.50 20.23 25.36
CA ALA A 687 -13.35 20.46 26.81
C ALA A 687 -12.32 19.51 27.46
N LYS A 688 -12.12 18.30 26.93
CA LYS A 688 -11.07 17.36 27.40
C LYS A 688 -9.70 17.73 26.88
N ALA A 689 -9.60 18.22 25.66
CA ALA A 689 -8.34 18.59 25.02
C ALA A 689 -7.77 19.92 25.57
N THR A 690 -8.61 20.78 26.12
CA THR A 690 -8.22 22.09 26.72
C THR A 690 -7.94 22.03 28.22
N ARG A 691 -8.13 20.88 28.87
CA ARG A 691 -7.76 20.62 30.27
C ARG A 691 -6.39 19.97 30.35
#